data_1ca2ca308830798f5deb7b969669db37
#
_entry.id   1ca2ca308830798f5deb7b969669db37
#
_cell.length_a   1.000
_cell.length_b   1.000
_cell.length_c   1.000
_cell.angle_alpha   90.00
_cell.angle_beta   90.00
_cell.angle_gamma   90.00
#
_symmetry.space_group_name_H-M   'P 1'
#
loop_
_entity.id
_entity.type
_entity.pdbx_description
1 polymer ?
#
loop_
_entity_poly.entity_id
_entity_poly.type
_entity_poly.pdbx_seq_one_letter_code
_entity_poly.pdbx_strand_id
1 'polypeptide(L)'
;MEKISRKSFVKGALGLGAVGILAGCASSASSTAASASSTAAPAEKKEFTFADTVRWDAQYDVVVMGMGAAGMVAAKTAADNGAKVVIVEKCEEGKAGGNTKVCGQLVAYANGDKDAAKSYYTALAGGRDIEPEIIDAISEGVANMADILADEFGFNKDEYMDWTGVNVGGTNMGAMSPEYPEMPGHEKMALWTTHAGASDGYLYQGLKQNVTDRVDAIDVWYSSPAKSLIQDPVTKTVVGVTVERDGKEMNIRALNGVCICTGGFECNKEMVQHYLNVINYAPRGGQFNTGDGIKMAQAVGADLWHMDCYEGLFGLGSVTYPVEEGIPCDMIATLAQNAVNTGAAILVGTDGDRFVNESETVRHGHLYENGIWENPTFPEKVWYIIDETQKGEIEAAGAMPEEQLAKLTAYDSIDALAEGIGVDKDRLTKTIKNYNSFANNGEDYKCGREAQYMRAFDGKKYYAMYMVSGLLNTQGGPKRSANAEVLDTQGNPIPHLYSAGECGGITVCMYQGGTNIAECITFGRIAGKNAAAVKDALPTYTVEAVESAPAQPGDIDDLVGKEETYETADNQYIGKAQGMDDEIVVRVTVDDGKISQVEVLKQNETEGIGVPATEQLPEKFVGLDTEEAINAVDGISGATITSNALKQAVVNALLQAKG
;
A
#
# COMPACT_ATOMS: atom_id res chain seq x y z
N MET A 1 -12.79 -4.95 35.87
CA MET A 1 -11.43 -5.51 35.64
C MET A 1 -11.63 -7.00 35.34
N GLU A 2 -11.60 -7.34 34.06
CA GLU A 2 -11.66 -8.76 33.65
C GLU A 2 -10.30 -9.42 33.89
N LYS A 3 -10.32 -10.57 34.48
CA LYS A 3 -9.11 -11.37 34.72
C LYS A 3 -8.74 -12.09 33.41
N ILE A 4 -7.73 -11.62 32.74
CA ILE A 4 -7.16 -12.29 31.55
C ILE A 4 -6.45 -13.56 32.01
N SER A 5 -6.80 -14.72 31.43
CA SER A 5 -6.18 -15.99 31.77
C SER A 5 -4.74 -16.06 31.20
N ARG A 6 -3.82 -16.65 31.94
CA ARG A 6 -2.41 -16.84 31.58
C ARG A 6 -2.19 -17.44 30.18
N LYS A 7 -3.12 -18.25 29.68
CA LYS A 7 -3.05 -18.88 28.36
C LYS A 7 -3.27 -17.89 27.19
N SER A 8 -4.06 -16.84 27.39
CA SER A 8 -4.31 -15.82 26.34
C SER A 8 -3.16 -14.83 26.22
N PHE A 9 -2.50 -14.49 27.32
CA PHE A 9 -1.36 -13.57 27.33
C PHE A 9 -0.10 -14.18 26.69
N VAL A 10 0.19 -15.44 26.98
CA VAL A 10 1.37 -16.15 26.43
C VAL A 10 1.24 -16.38 24.92
N LYS A 11 0.03 -16.58 24.39
CA LYS A 11 -0.18 -16.75 22.93
C LYS A 11 0.06 -15.47 22.11
N GLY A 12 -0.10 -14.30 22.72
CA GLY A 12 0.20 -13.02 22.05
C GLY A 12 1.66 -12.58 22.11
N ALA A 13 2.43 -13.07 23.11
CA ALA A 13 3.80 -12.66 23.35
C ALA A 13 4.88 -13.57 22.73
N LEU A 14 4.50 -14.75 22.24
CA LEU A 14 5.46 -15.74 21.67
C LEU A 14 5.73 -15.59 20.17
N GLY A 15 5.24 -14.51 19.56
CA GLY A 15 5.54 -14.19 18.17
C GLY A 15 6.87 -13.45 17.93
N LEU A 16 7.60 -13.07 18.97
CA LEU A 16 8.83 -12.28 18.84
C LEU A 16 9.94 -12.80 19.77
N GLY A 17 10.86 -13.51 19.19
CA GLY A 17 12.26 -13.76 19.52
C GLY A 17 12.68 -13.85 21.00
N ALA A 18 12.88 -15.07 21.48
CA ALA A 18 13.65 -15.31 22.70
C ALA A 18 15.16 -15.22 22.41
N VAL A 19 15.83 -14.22 22.97
CA VAL A 19 17.29 -14.26 23.15
C VAL A 19 17.59 -14.10 24.63
N GLY A 20 18.28 -15.12 25.15
CA GLY A 20 18.57 -15.30 26.56
C GLY A 20 19.58 -14.31 27.12
N ILE A 21 19.50 -14.13 28.45
CA ILE A 21 20.56 -13.55 29.24
C ILE A 21 20.97 -14.57 30.29
N LEU A 22 22.17 -15.09 30.11
CA LEU A 22 22.97 -15.72 31.16
C LEU A 22 23.98 -14.70 31.66
N ALA A 23 23.95 -14.37 32.94
CA ALA A 23 25.09 -13.79 33.62
C ALA A 23 25.19 -14.41 35.00
N GLY A 24 26.18 -15.28 35.14
CA GLY A 24 26.55 -15.84 36.42
C GLY A 24 27.48 -14.90 37.20
N CYS A 25 27.46 -15.02 38.48
CA CYS A 25 28.68 -14.86 39.33
C CYS A 25 28.45 -15.62 40.63
N ALA A 26 29.33 -16.59 40.86
CA ALA A 26 29.50 -17.29 42.11
C ALA A 26 30.39 -16.51 43.05
N SER A 27 30.06 -16.47 44.34
CA SER A 27 31.05 -16.47 45.42
C SER A 27 30.43 -17.06 46.68
N SER A 28 31.16 -18.05 47.20
CA SER A 28 30.95 -18.81 48.40
C SER A 28 31.22 -18.03 49.67
N ALA A 29 30.40 -18.16 50.70
CA ALA A 29 30.88 -18.20 52.10
C ALA A 29 29.80 -18.82 53.03
N SER A 30 30.27 -19.61 53.94
CA SER A 30 29.61 -20.53 54.84
C SER A 30 28.95 -19.91 56.08
N SER A 31 27.96 -20.68 56.57
CA SER A 31 27.56 -20.95 57.96
C SER A 31 26.89 -19.84 58.79
N THR A 32 25.70 -20.07 59.22
CA THR A 32 25.23 -20.54 60.56
C THR A 32 23.71 -20.41 60.67
N ALA A 33 23.07 -21.45 61.12
CA ALA A 33 21.65 -21.51 61.34
C ALA A 33 21.21 -20.63 62.51
N ALA A 34 20.20 -19.80 62.27
CA ALA A 34 19.35 -19.27 63.31
C ALA A 34 17.92 -19.21 62.76
N SER A 35 17.06 -20.01 63.33
CA SER A 35 15.63 -20.03 63.06
C SER A 35 15.02 -18.68 63.46
N ALA A 36 14.58 -17.89 62.50
CA ALA A 36 13.69 -16.77 62.69
C ALA A 36 12.47 -16.96 61.81
N SER A 37 11.29 -17.01 62.39
CA SER A 37 10.04 -16.95 61.66
C SER A 37 9.96 -15.59 60.93
N SER A 38 10.22 -15.59 59.63
CA SER A 38 9.99 -14.44 58.80
C SER A 38 8.53 -14.47 58.29
N THR A 39 7.74 -13.52 58.76
CA THR A 39 6.54 -13.10 58.02
C THR A 39 7.00 -12.65 56.66
N ALA A 40 6.66 -13.43 55.62
CA ALA A 40 6.94 -13.09 54.23
C ALA A 40 6.32 -11.72 53.91
N ALA A 41 7.14 -10.78 53.43
CA ALA A 41 6.65 -9.53 52.90
C ALA A 41 5.74 -9.85 51.67
N PRO A 42 4.66 -9.05 51.45
CA PRO A 42 3.81 -9.27 50.27
C PRO A 42 4.65 -9.18 49.02
N ALA A 43 4.49 -10.11 48.10
CA ALA A 43 5.16 -10.11 46.82
C ALA A 43 4.92 -8.75 46.10
N GLU A 44 5.97 -8.08 45.71
CA GLU A 44 5.88 -6.81 44.97
C GLU A 44 5.14 -7.06 43.65
N LYS A 45 3.95 -6.45 43.51
CA LYS A 45 3.22 -6.42 42.24
C LYS A 45 3.98 -5.53 41.27
N LYS A 46 4.56 -6.09 40.22
CA LYS A 46 5.22 -5.31 39.19
C LYS A 46 4.18 -4.92 38.12
N GLU A 47 3.91 -3.61 38.04
CA GLU A 47 3.10 -3.03 36.99
C GLU A 47 3.97 -2.75 35.76
N PHE A 48 3.45 -3.01 34.56
CA PHE A 48 4.10 -2.74 33.29
C PHE A 48 3.05 -2.40 32.22
N THR A 49 3.44 -1.67 31.20
CA THR A 49 2.62 -1.43 30.01
C THR A 49 3.01 -2.43 28.91
N PHE A 50 2.17 -2.58 27.87
CA PHE A 50 2.56 -3.41 26.70
C PHE A 50 3.87 -2.87 26.07
N ALA A 51 4.06 -1.56 26.02
CA ALA A 51 5.27 -0.96 25.48
C ALA A 51 6.55 -1.36 26.23
N ASP A 52 6.45 -1.74 27.51
CA ASP A 52 7.60 -2.22 28.31
C ASP A 52 8.00 -3.67 27.96
N THR A 53 7.17 -4.38 27.19
CA THR A 53 7.47 -5.74 26.71
C THR A 53 8.18 -5.76 25.35
N VAL A 54 8.24 -4.62 24.68
CA VAL A 54 8.86 -4.48 23.36
C VAL A 54 10.27 -3.93 23.51
N ARG A 55 11.23 -4.51 22.79
CA ARG A 55 12.55 -3.93 22.66
C ARG A 55 12.51 -2.77 21.67
N TRP A 56 12.82 -1.57 22.12
CA TRP A 56 12.86 -0.37 21.31
C TRP A 56 14.28 -0.01 20.90
N ASP A 57 14.49 0.33 19.62
CA ASP A 57 15.77 0.78 19.07
C ASP A 57 15.79 2.31 18.94
N ALA A 58 14.62 2.96 18.85
CA ALA A 58 14.45 4.41 18.84
C ALA A 58 13.10 4.81 19.45
N GLN A 59 12.97 6.09 19.84
CA GLN A 59 11.75 6.64 20.41
C GLN A 59 11.51 8.06 19.91
N TYR A 60 10.26 8.34 19.50
CA TYR A 60 9.79 9.65 19.07
C TYR A 60 8.38 9.89 19.64
N ASP A 61 7.93 11.14 19.65
CA ASP A 61 6.54 11.45 19.98
C ASP A 61 5.62 10.98 18.85
N VAL A 62 5.99 11.26 17.61
CA VAL A 62 5.23 10.90 16.42
C VAL A 62 6.12 10.18 15.40
N VAL A 63 5.60 9.08 14.84
CA VAL A 63 6.19 8.39 13.69
C VAL A 63 5.31 8.65 12.46
N VAL A 64 5.89 9.20 11.39
CA VAL A 64 5.22 9.43 10.11
C VAL A 64 5.76 8.45 9.07
N MET A 65 4.88 7.70 8.44
CA MET A 65 5.24 6.72 7.41
C MET A 65 5.02 7.32 6.02
N GLY A 66 6.11 7.54 5.27
CA GLY A 66 6.11 8.13 3.93
C GLY A 66 6.41 9.63 3.89
N MET A 67 7.12 10.08 2.84
CA MET A 67 7.59 11.46 2.63
C MET A 67 6.96 12.12 1.40
N GLY A 68 5.70 11.80 1.09
CA GLY A 68 4.84 12.57 0.18
C GLY A 68 4.30 13.83 0.86
N ALA A 69 3.44 14.61 0.18
CA ALA A 69 2.87 15.85 0.74
C ALA A 69 2.20 15.61 2.09
N ALA A 70 1.34 14.58 2.21
CA ALA A 70 0.65 14.27 3.46
C ALA A 70 1.63 14.03 4.62
N GLY A 71 2.70 13.25 4.38
CA GLY A 71 3.69 12.96 5.42
C GLY A 71 4.53 14.17 5.81
N MET A 72 4.98 14.97 4.83
CA MET A 72 5.71 16.21 5.12
C MET A 72 4.87 17.22 5.89
N VAL A 73 3.59 17.36 5.51
CA VAL A 73 2.63 18.24 6.19
C VAL A 73 2.34 17.75 7.60
N ALA A 74 2.11 16.44 7.78
CA ALA A 74 1.87 15.86 9.10
C ALA A 74 3.08 16.01 10.02
N ALA A 75 4.28 15.72 9.53
CA ALA A 75 5.51 15.85 10.30
C ALA A 75 5.81 17.30 10.71
N LYS A 76 5.70 18.24 9.76
CA LYS A 76 5.85 19.67 10.01
C LYS A 76 4.84 20.15 11.05
N THR A 77 3.57 19.79 10.88
CA THR A 77 2.52 20.22 11.83
C THR A 77 2.72 19.62 13.21
N ALA A 78 3.12 18.35 13.31
CA ALA A 78 3.41 17.71 14.59
C ALA A 78 4.60 18.39 15.28
N ALA A 79 5.67 18.70 14.56
CA ALA A 79 6.83 19.42 15.11
C ALA A 79 6.48 20.82 15.58
N ASP A 80 5.68 21.56 14.84
CA ASP A 80 5.20 22.91 15.25
C ASP A 80 4.28 22.87 16.48
N ASN A 81 3.69 21.70 16.78
CA ASN A 81 2.97 21.44 18.03
C ASN A 81 3.85 20.84 19.14
N GLY A 82 5.18 20.90 18.99
CA GLY A 82 6.16 20.54 20.00
C GLY A 82 6.56 19.07 20.03
N ALA A 83 6.12 18.24 19.08
CA ALA A 83 6.48 16.83 19.02
C ALA A 83 7.87 16.62 18.41
N LYS A 84 8.62 15.63 18.92
CA LYS A 84 9.78 15.05 18.26
C LYS A 84 9.29 14.01 17.24
N VAL A 85 9.64 14.19 15.99
CA VAL A 85 9.08 13.42 14.87
C VAL A 85 10.17 12.62 14.13
N VAL A 86 9.84 11.42 13.69
CA VAL A 86 10.60 10.73 12.63
C VAL A 86 9.72 10.48 11.43
N ILE A 87 10.23 10.80 10.24
CA ILE A 87 9.66 10.33 8.98
C ILE A 87 10.44 9.08 8.56
N VAL A 88 9.74 7.96 8.35
CA VAL A 88 10.32 6.75 7.77
C VAL A 88 9.89 6.66 6.31
N GLU A 89 10.86 6.68 5.39
CA GLU A 89 10.67 6.67 3.95
C GLU A 89 11.36 5.44 3.34
N LYS A 90 10.61 4.65 2.58
CA LYS A 90 11.16 3.41 1.98
C LYS A 90 12.17 3.66 0.87
N CYS A 91 12.04 4.79 0.19
CA CYS A 91 12.93 5.16 -0.91
C CYS A 91 14.21 5.81 -0.42
N GLU A 92 15.26 5.71 -1.22
CA GLU A 92 16.42 6.59 -1.09
C GLU A 92 16.02 8.06 -1.32
N GLU A 93 16.79 9.01 -0.79
CA GLU A 93 16.44 10.44 -0.83
C GLU A 93 16.11 10.95 -2.23
N GLY A 94 16.87 10.54 -3.24
CA GLY A 94 16.68 10.97 -4.63
C GLY A 94 15.35 10.52 -5.24
N LYS A 95 14.77 9.43 -4.74
CA LYS A 95 13.51 8.84 -5.22
C LYS A 95 12.31 9.13 -4.32
N ALA A 96 12.55 9.64 -3.11
CA ALA A 96 11.49 9.98 -2.16
C ALA A 96 10.58 11.10 -2.68
N GLY A 97 9.33 11.15 -2.20
CA GLY A 97 8.34 12.18 -2.50
C GLY A 97 7.05 11.69 -3.12
N GLY A 98 6.96 10.42 -3.49
CA GLY A 98 5.75 9.78 -4.03
C GLY A 98 5.16 10.55 -5.23
N ASN A 99 3.84 10.49 -5.39
CA ASN A 99 3.12 11.20 -6.43
C ASN A 99 3.31 12.72 -6.37
N THR A 100 3.47 13.31 -5.17
CA THR A 100 3.66 14.76 -5.00
C THR A 100 4.85 15.31 -5.78
N LYS A 101 5.95 14.55 -5.87
CA LYS A 101 7.16 15.00 -6.56
C LYS A 101 7.00 15.07 -8.07
N VAL A 102 6.15 14.23 -8.65
CA VAL A 102 6.04 14.01 -10.11
C VAL A 102 4.69 14.41 -10.70
N CYS A 103 3.70 14.78 -9.88
CA CYS A 103 2.37 15.20 -10.32
C CYS A 103 2.38 16.62 -10.92
N GLY A 104 1.22 17.06 -11.43
CA GLY A 104 1.00 18.43 -11.91
C GLY A 104 1.15 19.51 -10.84
N GLN A 105 1.11 19.15 -9.56
CA GLN A 105 1.19 20.03 -8.38
C GLN A 105 0.09 21.08 -8.32
N LEU A 106 -1.01 20.77 -8.98
CA LEU A 106 -2.23 21.58 -8.97
C LEU A 106 -2.97 21.35 -7.65
N VAL A 107 -3.57 22.39 -7.12
CA VAL A 107 -4.28 22.37 -5.83
C VAL A 107 -5.69 22.89 -6.01
N ALA A 108 -6.68 22.14 -5.53
CA ALA A 108 -8.07 22.58 -5.54
C ALA A 108 -8.28 23.69 -4.50
N TYR A 109 -9.02 24.73 -4.91
CA TYR A 109 -9.32 25.91 -4.11
C TYR A 109 -10.78 26.36 -4.31
N ALA A 110 -11.44 26.86 -3.28
CA ALA A 110 -12.85 27.27 -3.32
C ALA A 110 -13.06 28.78 -3.06
N ASN A 111 -12.07 29.62 -3.35
CA ASN A 111 -12.15 31.09 -3.25
C ASN A 111 -12.74 31.61 -1.93
N GLY A 112 -12.41 30.99 -0.79
CA GLY A 112 -12.89 31.36 0.53
C GLY A 112 -14.31 30.92 0.86
N ASP A 113 -14.98 30.17 -0.03
CA ASP A 113 -16.38 29.77 0.12
C ASP A 113 -16.51 28.29 0.55
N LYS A 114 -16.57 28.05 1.85
CA LYS A 114 -16.74 26.73 2.44
C LYS A 114 -18.06 26.06 2.03
N ASP A 115 -19.16 26.82 1.98
CA ASP A 115 -20.49 26.26 1.70
C ASP A 115 -20.59 25.80 0.25
N ALA A 116 -20.01 26.54 -0.69
CA ALA A 116 -19.88 26.12 -2.07
C ALA A 116 -19.02 24.86 -2.20
N ALA A 117 -17.86 24.82 -1.54
CA ALA A 117 -17.01 23.62 -1.50
C ALA A 117 -17.75 22.41 -0.94
N LYS A 118 -18.50 22.60 0.17
CA LYS A 118 -19.30 21.54 0.79
C LYS A 118 -20.36 21.00 -0.18
N SER A 119 -21.08 21.89 -0.86
CA SER A 119 -22.09 21.50 -1.86
C SER A 119 -21.46 20.70 -3.00
N TYR A 120 -20.30 21.15 -3.48
CA TYR A 120 -19.57 20.53 -4.58
C TYR A 120 -19.04 19.14 -4.21
N TYR A 121 -18.30 18.99 -3.11
CA TYR A 121 -17.76 17.70 -2.67
C TYR A 121 -18.84 16.71 -2.27
N THR A 122 -19.96 17.16 -1.71
CA THR A 122 -21.13 16.29 -1.46
C THR A 122 -21.70 15.74 -2.78
N ALA A 123 -21.78 16.56 -3.82
CA ALA A 123 -22.25 16.13 -5.13
C ALA A 123 -21.26 15.16 -5.81
N LEU A 124 -19.94 15.39 -5.66
CA LEU A 124 -18.90 14.52 -6.21
C LEU A 124 -18.91 13.11 -5.57
N ALA A 125 -19.50 12.94 -4.40
CA ALA A 125 -19.68 11.60 -3.81
C ALA A 125 -20.62 10.71 -4.64
N GLY A 126 -21.36 11.27 -5.62
CA GLY A 126 -22.20 10.49 -6.56
C GLY A 126 -23.32 9.71 -5.88
N GLY A 127 -23.80 10.16 -4.72
CA GLY A 127 -24.81 9.48 -3.91
C GLY A 127 -24.28 8.36 -3.01
N ARG A 128 -22.97 8.16 -2.95
CA ARG A 128 -22.35 7.27 -1.96
C ARG A 128 -22.30 7.98 -0.59
N ASP A 129 -22.46 7.19 0.46
CA ASP A 129 -22.41 7.72 1.83
C ASP A 129 -20.96 8.10 2.20
N ILE A 130 -20.81 9.32 2.72
CA ILE A 130 -19.59 9.83 3.35
C ILE A 130 -20.01 10.67 4.55
N GLU A 131 -19.28 10.54 5.65
CA GLU A 131 -19.58 11.26 6.89
C GLU A 131 -19.52 12.78 6.64
N PRO A 132 -20.58 13.55 7.01
CA PRO A 132 -20.67 14.99 6.74
C PRO A 132 -19.48 15.79 7.33
N GLU A 133 -18.91 15.33 8.43
CA GLU A 133 -17.77 15.96 9.12
C GLU A 133 -16.49 15.86 8.28
N ILE A 134 -16.35 14.82 7.47
CA ILE A 134 -15.21 14.66 6.54
C ILE A 134 -15.35 15.66 5.40
N ILE A 135 -16.57 15.79 4.84
CA ILE A 135 -16.87 16.81 3.82
C ILE A 135 -16.65 18.22 4.40
N ASP A 136 -17.05 18.47 5.65
CA ASP A 136 -16.81 19.75 6.32
C ASP A 136 -15.31 20.05 6.46
N ALA A 137 -14.49 19.06 6.82
CA ALA A 137 -13.05 19.21 6.99
C ALA A 137 -12.34 19.55 5.68
N ILE A 138 -12.63 18.81 4.59
CA ILE A 138 -12.02 19.12 3.28
C ILE A 138 -12.52 20.46 2.75
N SER A 139 -13.80 20.78 2.92
CA SER A 139 -14.38 22.05 2.46
C SER A 139 -13.77 23.26 3.17
N GLU A 140 -13.53 23.15 4.46
CA GLU A 140 -12.78 24.15 5.22
C GLU A 140 -11.35 24.30 4.70
N GLY A 141 -10.67 23.16 4.43
CA GLY A 141 -9.30 23.13 3.90
C GLY A 141 -9.20 23.82 2.55
N VAL A 142 -10.05 23.45 1.58
CA VAL A 142 -9.99 24.04 0.23
C VAL A 142 -10.46 25.48 0.20
N ALA A 143 -11.40 25.89 1.06
CA ALA A 143 -11.79 27.29 1.16
C ALA A 143 -10.65 28.19 1.60
N ASN A 144 -9.81 27.72 2.54
CA ASN A 144 -8.69 28.47 3.10
C ASN A 144 -7.32 28.09 2.54
N MET A 145 -7.26 27.29 1.48
CA MET A 145 -6.02 26.66 0.98
C MET A 145 -4.92 27.66 0.67
N ALA A 146 -5.25 28.81 0.06
CA ALA A 146 -4.28 29.85 -0.26
C ALA A 146 -3.61 30.42 1.00
N ASP A 147 -4.42 30.69 2.03
CA ASP A 147 -3.93 31.19 3.30
C ASP A 147 -3.09 30.15 4.02
N ILE A 148 -3.54 28.91 4.04
CA ILE A 148 -2.80 27.77 4.63
C ILE A 148 -1.42 27.63 3.99
N LEU A 149 -1.35 27.61 2.67
CA LEU A 149 -0.08 27.45 1.95
C LEU A 149 0.88 28.62 2.19
N ALA A 150 0.35 29.85 2.26
CA ALA A 150 1.18 31.02 2.53
C ALA A 150 1.59 31.13 4.00
N ASP A 151 0.64 31.10 4.90
CA ASP A 151 0.86 31.45 6.32
C ASP A 151 1.57 30.33 7.08
N GLU A 152 1.28 29.05 6.73
CA GLU A 152 1.87 27.91 7.43
C GLU A 152 3.06 27.30 6.69
N PHE A 153 3.10 27.36 5.35
CA PHE A 153 4.16 26.73 4.56
C PHE A 153 5.07 27.70 3.83
N GLY A 154 4.79 29.01 3.91
CA GLY A 154 5.66 30.07 3.44
C GLY A 154 5.65 30.28 1.92
N PHE A 155 4.63 29.78 1.21
CA PHE A 155 4.47 30.09 -0.22
C PHE A 155 3.99 31.53 -0.44
N ASN A 156 4.54 32.17 -1.46
CA ASN A 156 4.20 33.57 -1.77
C ASN A 156 2.89 33.65 -2.58
N LYS A 157 1.83 34.23 -2.02
CA LYS A 157 0.53 34.39 -2.70
C LYS A 157 0.60 35.18 -3.99
N ASP A 158 1.53 36.12 -4.11
CA ASP A 158 1.69 36.93 -5.31
C ASP A 158 2.21 36.12 -6.52
N GLU A 159 2.74 34.92 -6.27
CA GLU A 159 3.23 33.99 -7.29
C GLU A 159 2.19 32.96 -7.71
N TYR A 160 1.06 32.85 -6.99
CA TYR A 160 0.04 31.85 -7.28
C TYR A 160 -0.57 32.08 -8.66
N MET A 161 -0.75 30.99 -9.39
CA MET A 161 -1.35 31.00 -10.71
C MET A 161 -2.69 30.26 -10.69
N ASP A 162 -3.76 30.98 -11.08
CA ASP A 162 -5.07 30.39 -11.37
C ASP A 162 -5.08 29.83 -12.79
N TRP A 163 -5.39 28.56 -12.91
CA TRP A 163 -5.47 27.86 -14.21
C TRP A 163 -6.86 27.94 -14.85
N THR A 164 -7.82 28.62 -14.24
CA THR A 164 -9.16 28.80 -14.80
C THR A 164 -9.09 29.46 -16.16
N GLY A 165 -9.58 28.78 -17.20
CA GLY A 165 -9.58 29.27 -18.57
C GLY A 165 -8.24 29.28 -19.29
N VAL A 166 -7.16 28.75 -18.70
CA VAL A 166 -5.82 28.71 -19.30
C VAL A 166 -5.68 27.53 -20.26
N ASN A 167 -5.19 27.78 -21.46
CA ASN A 167 -4.85 26.76 -22.45
C ASN A 167 -3.34 26.56 -22.51
N VAL A 168 -2.87 25.31 -22.35
CA VAL A 168 -1.48 24.92 -22.45
C VAL A 168 -1.32 23.89 -23.56
N GLY A 169 -0.55 24.20 -24.59
CA GLY A 169 -0.24 23.27 -25.67
C GLY A 169 -1.46 22.67 -26.40
N GLY A 170 -2.59 23.39 -26.43
CA GLY A 170 -3.85 22.89 -26.99
C GLY A 170 -4.76 22.17 -26.00
N THR A 171 -4.29 21.91 -24.77
CA THR A 171 -5.12 21.42 -23.68
C THR A 171 -5.77 22.57 -22.93
N ASN A 172 -7.10 22.56 -22.84
CA ASN A 172 -7.83 23.51 -22.01
C ASN A 172 -7.75 23.09 -20.54
N MET A 173 -6.73 23.56 -19.82
CA MET A 173 -6.61 23.36 -18.38
C MET A 173 -7.78 23.97 -17.60
N GLY A 174 -8.43 24.99 -18.19
CA GLY A 174 -9.66 25.56 -17.65
C GLY A 174 -10.83 24.59 -17.60
N ALA A 175 -10.83 23.53 -18.42
CA ALA A 175 -11.85 22.47 -18.34
C ALA A 175 -11.74 21.62 -17.08
N MET A 176 -10.63 21.71 -16.33
CA MET A 176 -10.44 21.05 -15.03
C MET A 176 -10.68 22.00 -13.84
N SER A 177 -11.14 23.22 -14.06
CA SER A 177 -11.29 24.25 -13.02
C SER A 177 -12.61 25.04 -13.18
N PRO A 178 -13.72 24.56 -12.69
CA PRO A 178 -13.97 23.22 -12.08
C PRO A 178 -14.07 22.11 -13.15
N GLU A 179 -13.78 20.88 -12.75
CA GLU A 179 -13.85 19.72 -13.64
C GLU A 179 -15.28 19.26 -13.89
N TYR A 180 -16.17 19.49 -12.92
CA TYR A 180 -17.60 19.14 -13.00
C TYR A 180 -18.48 20.41 -12.88
N PRO A 181 -18.59 21.23 -13.95
CA PRO A 181 -19.34 22.48 -13.91
C PRO A 181 -20.85 22.30 -13.77
N GLU A 182 -21.37 21.08 -13.91
CA GLU A 182 -22.78 20.74 -13.67
C GLU A 182 -23.11 20.51 -12.19
N MET A 183 -22.10 20.40 -11.31
CA MET A 183 -22.33 20.16 -9.88
C MET A 183 -22.56 21.45 -9.11
N PRO A 184 -23.41 21.46 -8.07
CA PRO A 184 -23.65 22.65 -7.25
C PRO A 184 -22.37 23.11 -6.55
N GLY A 185 -22.16 24.42 -6.44
CA GLY A 185 -20.97 25.02 -5.81
C GLY A 185 -19.75 25.13 -6.74
N HIS A 186 -19.85 24.61 -7.96
CA HIS A 186 -18.76 24.64 -8.95
C HIS A 186 -18.23 26.04 -9.25
N GLU A 187 -19.08 27.06 -9.20
CA GLU A 187 -18.75 28.45 -9.54
C GLU A 187 -17.71 29.10 -8.61
N LYS A 188 -17.40 28.46 -7.50
CA LYS A 188 -16.35 28.88 -6.55
C LYS A 188 -15.11 28.01 -6.61
N MET A 189 -15.18 26.87 -7.29
CA MET A 189 -14.04 25.97 -7.41
C MET A 189 -13.04 26.50 -8.42
N ALA A 190 -11.77 26.44 -8.06
CA ALA A 190 -10.64 26.83 -8.90
C ALA A 190 -9.50 25.82 -8.77
N LEU A 191 -8.58 25.81 -9.71
CA LEU A 191 -7.40 24.98 -9.75
C LEU A 191 -6.16 25.87 -9.81
N TRP A 192 -5.28 25.74 -8.83
CA TRP A 192 -4.11 26.60 -8.70
C TRP A 192 -2.80 25.84 -8.66
N THR A 193 -1.72 26.60 -8.93
CA THR A 193 -0.35 26.25 -8.53
C THR A 193 0.23 27.35 -7.66
N THR A 194 1.23 27.00 -6.85
CA THR A 194 1.90 27.93 -5.93
C THR A 194 2.91 28.86 -6.64
N HIS A 195 3.00 28.78 -7.97
CA HIS A 195 3.82 29.65 -8.83
C HIS A 195 3.37 29.51 -10.29
N ALA A 196 3.93 30.31 -11.20
CA ALA A 196 3.60 30.30 -12.63
C ALA A 196 4.23 29.09 -13.35
N GLY A 197 3.91 27.86 -12.93
CA GLY A 197 4.39 26.61 -13.51
C GLY A 197 3.61 25.42 -12.97
N ALA A 198 3.78 24.26 -13.61
CA ALA A 198 3.19 23.00 -13.20
C ALA A 198 4.13 21.83 -13.54
N SER A 199 4.00 20.69 -12.84
CA SER A 199 4.77 19.47 -13.07
C SER A 199 6.30 19.62 -12.95
N ASP A 200 6.79 20.59 -12.20
CA ASP A 200 8.21 20.95 -12.05
C ASP A 200 8.76 20.67 -10.63
N GLY A 201 7.93 20.16 -9.73
CA GLY A 201 8.32 19.83 -8.37
C GLY A 201 8.41 21.00 -7.39
N TYR A 202 7.95 22.20 -7.76
CA TYR A 202 8.08 23.40 -6.93
C TYR A 202 7.37 23.27 -5.58
N LEU A 203 6.10 22.84 -5.56
CA LEU A 203 5.34 22.58 -4.33
C LEU A 203 6.03 21.52 -3.47
N TYR A 204 6.48 20.43 -4.08
CA TYR A 204 7.22 19.38 -3.37
C TYR A 204 8.48 19.93 -2.69
N GLN A 205 9.27 20.73 -3.41
CA GLN A 205 10.50 21.33 -2.86
C GLN A 205 10.19 22.26 -1.67
N GLY A 206 9.14 23.08 -1.78
CA GLY A 206 8.71 23.96 -0.70
C GLY A 206 8.27 23.17 0.55
N LEU A 207 7.51 22.09 0.37
CA LEU A 207 7.11 21.21 1.49
C LEU A 207 8.33 20.47 2.08
N LYS A 208 9.27 20.00 1.25
CA LYS A 208 10.52 19.38 1.70
C LYS A 208 11.37 20.37 2.50
N GLN A 209 11.44 21.62 2.06
CA GLN A 209 12.18 22.67 2.78
C GLN A 209 11.61 22.88 4.19
N ASN A 210 10.28 22.89 4.34
CA ASN A 210 9.63 22.99 5.64
C ASN A 210 10.04 21.86 6.61
N VAL A 211 10.28 20.65 6.12
CA VAL A 211 10.79 19.53 6.92
C VAL A 211 12.26 19.76 7.28
N THR A 212 13.10 20.15 6.30
CA THR A 212 14.54 20.35 6.51
C THR A 212 14.85 21.55 7.42
N ASP A 213 14.01 22.57 7.45
CA ASP A 213 14.15 23.71 8.35
C ASP A 213 13.91 23.33 9.83
N ARG A 214 13.39 22.13 10.09
CA ARG A 214 13.05 21.62 11.43
C ARG A 214 13.92 20.45 11.87
N VAL A 215 15.18 20.43 11.45
CA VAL A 215 16.13 19.32 11.74
C VAL A 215 16.28 19.01 13.24
N ASP A 216 16.03 19.98 14.11
CA ASP A 216 16.09 19.78 15.55
C ASP A 216 14.85 19.03 16.10
N ALA A 217 13.75 18.98 15.34
CA ALA A 217 12.49 18.35 15.72
C ALA A 217 12.10 17.18 14.82
N ILE A 218 12.58 17.13 13.57
CA ILE A 218 12.21 16.11 12.59
C ILE A 218 13.45 15.39 12.09
N ASP A 219 13.52 14.08 12.35
CA ASP A 219 14.48 13.18 11.73
C ASP A 219 13.86 12.55 10.48
N VAL A 220 14.63 12.39 9.40
CA VAL A 220 14.19 11.68 8.19
C VAL A 220 15.06 10.45 7.98
N TRP A 221 14.41 9.28 7.96
CA TRP A 221 15.05 8.01 7.70
C TRP A 221 14.69 7.53 6.30
N TYR A 222 15.55 7.81 5.32
CA TYR A 222 15.44 7.27 3.97
C TYR A 222 15.87 5.80 3.92
N SER A 223 15.52 5.09 2.86
CA SER A 223 15.78 3.65 2.67
C SER A 223 15.38 2.81 3.89
N SER A 224 14.27 3.20 4.52
CA SER A 224 13.78 2.62 5.77
C SER A 224 12.30 2.24 5.66
N PRO A 225 11.96 1.21 4.85
CA PRO A 225 10.58 0.76 4.70
C PRO A 225 9.98 0.31 6.03
N ALA A 226 8.78 0.82 6.34
CA ALA A 226 7.97 0.28 7.42
C ALA A 226 7.48 -1.12 7.05
N LYS A 227 7.50 -2.04 8.03
CA LYS A 227 7.11 -3.45 7.85
C LYS A 227 5.83 -3.81 8.59
N SER A 228 5.64 -3.29 9.80
CA SER A 228 4.46 -3.56 10.61
C SER A 228 4.19 -2.45 11.63
N LEU A 229 2.95 -2.36 12.05
CA LEU A 229 2.54 -1.57 13.20
C LEU A 229 2.64 -2.42 14.47
N ILE A 230 3.13 -1.83 15.55
CA ILE A 230 3.22 -2.49 16.86
C ILE A 230 2.00 -2.06 17.68
N GLN A 231 1.09 -3.01 17.93
CA GLN A 231 -0.20 -2.76 18.57
C GLN A 231 -0.34 -3.54 19.86
N ASP A 232 -0.81 -2.88 20.92
CA ASP A 232 -1.24 -3.54 22.14
C ASP A 232 -2.42 -4.48 21.83
N PRO A 233 -2.28 -5.79 22.07
CA PRO A 233 -3.31 -6.77 21.68
C PRO A 233 -4.61 -6.63 22.46
N VAL A 234 -4.62 -5.93 23.61
CA VAL A 234 -5.78 -5.76 24.48
C VAL A 234 -6.51 -4.45 24.17
N THR A 235 -5.79 -3.33 24.23
CA THR A 235 -6.38 -2.01 24.04
C THR A 235 -6.47 -1.58 22.58
N LYS A 236 -5.80 -2.32 21.69
CA LYS A 236 -5.66 -1.99 20.27
C LYS A 236 -4.87 -0.71 19.99
N THR A 237 -4.25 -0.13 21.01
CA THR A 237 -3.42 1.08 20.88
C THR A 237 -2.17 0.77 20.06
N VAL A 238 -1.92 1.54 19.01
CA VAL A 238 -0.67 1.48 18.24
C VAL A 238 0.40 2.25 19.02
N VAL A 239 1.49 1.56 19.36
CA VAL A 239 2.57 2.11 20.20
C VAL A 239 3.89 2.28 19.46
N GLY A 240 3.94 1.90 18.18
CA GLY A 240 5.15 2.04 17.37
C GLY A 240 5.07 1.36 16.02
N VAL A 241 6.22 1.35 15.35
CA VAL A 241 6.40 0.81 14.00
C VAL A 241 7.68 -0.01 13.93
N THR A 242 7.64 -1.17 13.29
CA THR A 242 8.84 -1.90 12.90
C THR A 242 9.26 -1.43 11.51
N VAL A 243 10.52 -1.06 11.34
CA VAL A 243 11.13 -0.66 10.07
C VAL A 243 12.31 -1.54 9.74
N GLU A 244 12.63 -1.70 8.47
CA GLU A 244 13.90 -2.28 8.04
C GLU A 244 14.87 -1.14 7.71
N ARG A 245 16.04 -1.14 8.36
CA ARG A 245 17.10 -0.16 8.09
C ARG A 245 18.47 -0.83 8.11
N ASP A 246 19.25 -0.59 7.06
CA ASP A 246 20.57 -1.20 6.89
C ASP A 246 20.55 -2.75 7.01
N GLY A 247 19.46 -3.37 6.47
CA GLY A 247 19.24 -4.82 6.51
C GLY A 247 18.89 -5.39 7.88
N LYS A 248 18.47 -4.54 8.82
CA LYS A 248 18.04 -4.94 10.17
C LYS A 248 16.64 -4.41 10.47
N GLU A 249 15.84 -5.23 11.12
CA GLU A 249 14.59 -4.77 11.71
C GLU A 249 14.86 -3.96 12.98
N MET A 250 14.20 -2.81 13.07
CA MET A 250 14.28 -1.87 14.19
C MET A 250 12.88 -1.47 14.61
N ASN A 251 12.62 -1.45 15.92
CA ASN A 251 11.36 -1.00 16.49
C ASN A 251 11.46 0.45 16.95
N ILE A 252 10.63 1.31 16.38
CA ILE A 252 10.51 2.72 16.73
C ILE A 252 9.27 2.89 17.62
N ARG A 253 9.46 3.35 18.86
CA ARG A 253 8.35 3.70 19.74
C ARG A 253 7.74 5.04 19.33
N ALA A 254 6.41 5.08 19.20
CA ALA A 254 5.63 6.30 19.05
C ALA A 254 4.90 6.58 20.36
N LEU A 255 5.23 7.68 21.02
CA LEU A 255 4.62 8.02 22.32
C LEU A 255 3.18 8.52 22.16
N ASN A 256 2.91 9.31 21.13
CA ASN A 256 1.64 9.98 20.92
C ASN A 256 0.88 9.47 19.69
N GLY A 257 1.58 9.08 18.62
CA GLY A 257 0.87 8.57 17.45
C GLY A 257 1.73 8.17 16.26
N VAL A 258 1.10 7.40 15.38
CA VAL A 258 1.64 6.98 14.07
C VAL A 258 0.74 7.53 12.98
N CYS A 259 1.32 8.21 11.97
CA CYS A 259 0.61 8.71 10.81
C CYS A 259 0.96 7.86 9.57
N ILE A 260 -0.03 7.22 8.96
CA ILE A 260 0.11 6.49 7.69
C ILE A 260 -0.08 7.48 6.54
N CYS A 261 1.00 7.80 5.82
CA CYS A 261 1.03 8.73 4.69
C CYS A 261 1.73 8.10 3.48
N THR A 262 1.46 6.81 3.23
CA THR A 262 2.23 5.96 2.32
C THR A 262 1.75 5.98 0.88
N GLY A 263 0.76 6.81 0.54
CA GLY A 263 0.15 6.86 -0.79
C GLY A 263 -0.73 5.63 -1.08
N GLY A 264 -1.11 5.49 -2.34
CA GLY A 264 -2.00 4.45 -2.83
C GLY A 264 -1.33 3.11 -3.13
N PHE A 265 -1.95 2.36 -4.07
CA PHE A 265 -1.49 1.02 -4.47
C PHE A 265 -1.40 0.82 -5.98
N GLU A 266 -1.36 1.87 -6.78
CA GLU A 266 -1.33 1.81 -8.25
C GLU A 266 -0.12 1.06 -8.82
N CYS A 267 0.96 0.90 -8.06
CA CYS A 267 2.11 0.08 -8.43
C CYS A 267 2.06 -1.36 -7.89
N ASN A 268 0.93 -1.77 -7.31
CA ASN A 268 0.71 -3.13 -6.85
C ASN A 268 -0.30 -3.85 -7.75
N LYS A 269 0.23 -4.65 -8.68
CA LYS A 269 -0.57 -5.33 -9.70
C LYS A 269 -1.68 -6.21 -9.12
N GLU A 270 -1.40 -6.93 -8.03
CA GLU A 270 -2.40 -7.77 -7.37
C GLU A 270 -3.56 -6.94 -6.84
N MET A 271 -3.27 -5.85 -6.10
CA MET A 271 -4.30 -4.98 -5.55
C MET A 271 -5.09 -4.27 -6.66
N VAL A 272 -4.44 -3.78 -7.72
CA VAL A 272 -5.10 -3.16 -8.86
C VAL A 272 -6.06 -4.15 -9.54
N GLN A 273 -5.62 -5.37 -9.80
CA GLN A 273 -6.47 -6.37 -10.44
C GLN A 273 -7.66 -6.78 -9.58
N HIS A 274 -7.45 -6.98 -8.27
CA HIS A 274 -8.48 -7.49 -7.38
C HIS A 274 -9.46 -6.41 -6.88
N TYR A 275 -9.00 -5.19 -6.66
CA TYR A 275 -9.88 -4.12 -6.19
C TYR A 275 -10.47 -3.27 -7.30
N LEU A 276 -9.68 -2.96 -8.34
CA LEU A 276 -10.11 -2.06 -9.42
C LEU A 276 -10.61 -2.82 -10.65
N ASN A 277 -10.42 -4.15 -10.71
CA ASN A 277 -10.74 -4.98 -11.88
C ASN A 277 -10.05 -4.51 -13.19
N VAL A 278 -8.86 -3.91 -13.09
CA VAL A 278 -8.06 -3.47 -14.22
C VAL A 278 -6.92 -4.47 -14.44
N ILE A 279 -6.97 -5.22 -15.54
CA ILE A 279 -6.03 -6.32 -15.80
C ILE A 279 -4.73 -5.82 -16.39
N ASN A 280 -4.83 -5.01 -17.47
CA ASN A 280 -3.69 -4.43 -18.18
C ASN A 280 -3.68 -2.93 -18.01
N TYR A 281 -2.66 -2.40 -17.38
CA TYR A 281 -2.54 -0.98 -17.09
C TYR A 281 -1.08 -0.52 -17.05
N ALA A 282 -0.90 0.78 -17.11
CA ALA A 282 0.37 1.43 -16.83
C ALA A 282 0.14 2.51 -15.75
N PRO A 283 0.85 2.44 -14.61
CA PRO A 283 0.77 3.48 -13.60
C PRO A 283 1.47 4.74 -14.11
N ARG A 284 0.97 5.90 -13.70
CA ARG A 284 1.62 7.19 -13.89
C ARG A 284 1.82 7.85 -12.53
N GLY A 285 2.98 8.43 -12.29
CA GLY A 285 3.28 9.07 -11.01
C GLY A 285 4.48 8.45 -10.32
N GLY A 286 4.42 8.34 -8.99
CA GLY A 286 5.47 7.71 -8.19
C GLY A 286 5.53 6.19 -8.40
N GLN A 287 6.75 5.63 -8.49
CA GLN A 287 6.97 4.21 -8.78
C GLN A 287 6.77 3.27 -7.57
N PHE A 288 6.49 3.81 -6.39
CA PHE A 288 6.64 3.07 -5.14
C PHE A 288 5.35 2.96 -4.31
N ASN A 289 4.20 3.34 -4.86
CA ASN A 289 2.90 3.24 -4.20
C ASN A 289 2.36 1.80 -4.32
N THR A 290 2.78 0.95 -3.38
CA THR A 290 2.52 -0.50 -3.39
C THR A 290 1.52 -0.98 -2.34
N GLY A 291 0.81 -0.03 -1.68
CA GLY A 291 -0.23 -0.34 -0.70
C GLY A 291 0.29 -0.83 0.64
N ASP A 292 1.55 -0.53 0.99
CA ASP A 292 2.17 -1.06 2.21
C ASP A 292 1.43 -0.60 3.47
N GLY A 293 1.09 0.69 3.57
CA GLY A 293 0.32 1.24 4.70
C GLY A 293 -1.08 0.65 4.81
N ILE A 294 -1.72 0.32 3.68
CA ILE A 294 -3.03 -0.31 3.66
C ILE A 294 -2.97 -1.70 4.30
N LYS A 295 -1.98 -2.52 3.89
CA LYS A 295 -1.77 -3.86 4.45
C LYS A 295 -1.44 -3.81 5.94
N MET A 296 -0.60 -2.85 6.36
CA MET A 296 -0.27 -2.66 7.78
C MET A 296 -1.48 -2.21 8.61
N ALA A 297 -2.31 -1.32 8.07
CA ALA A 297 -3.54 -0.89 8.74
C ALA A 297 -4.55 -2.06 8.89
N GLN A 298 -4.73 -2.87 7.83
CA GLN A 298 -5.57 -4.08 7.90
C GLN A 298 -5.07 -5.06 8.98
N ALA A 299 -3.77 -5.25 9.09
CA ALA A 299 -3.18 -6.17 10.07
C ALA A 299 -3.51 -5.80 11.52
N VAL A 300 -3.77 -4.51 11.81
CA VAL A 300 -4.17 -4.02 13.13
C VAL A 300 -5.69 -3.80 13.27
N GLY A 301 -6.48 -4.24 12.26
CA GLY A 301 -7.94 -4.27 12.31
C GLY A 301 -8.65 -3.06 11.72
N ALA A 302 -7.96 -2.25 10.91
CA ALA A 302 -8.59 -1.13 10.21
C ALA A 302 -9.66 -1.60 9.22
N ASP A 303 -10.77 -0.86 9.15
CA ASP A 303 -11.72 -0.93 8.06
C ASP A 303 -11.13 -0.27 6.81
N LEU A 304 -11.55 -0.72 5.62
CA LEU A 304 -11.13 -0.15 4.35
C LEU A 304 -12.30 0.48 3.63
N TRP A 305 -12.02 1.57 2.93
CA TRP A 305 -13.00 2.24 2.08
C TRP A 305 -12.41 2.64 0.72
N HIS A 306 -13.25 2.98 -0.23
CA HIS A 306 -12.90 3.52 -1.56
C HIS A 306 -11.90 2.66 -2.36
N MET A 307 -11.83 1.36 -2.06
CA MET A 307 -10.89 0.43 -2.69
C MET A 307 -11.14 0.24 -4.19
N ASP A 308 -12.32 0.59 -4.69
CA ASP A 308 -12.73 0.58 -6.08
C ASP A 308 -12.50 1.93 -6.80
N CYS A 309 -12.03 2.96 -6.08
CA CYS A 309 -11.85 4.30 -6.60
C CYS A 309 -10.39 4.54 -7.05
N TYR A 310 -10.25 5.01 -8.28
CA TYR A 310 -8.97 5.43 -8.84
C TYR A 310 -9.16 6.56 -9.85
N GLU A 311 -8.12 7.34 -10.07
CA GLU A 311 -8.07 8.32 -11.15
C GLU A 311 -7.29 7.72 -12.32
N GLY A 312 -7.94 7.73 -13.49
CA GLY A 312 -7.30 7.41 -14.76
C GLY A 312 -6.68 8.65 -15.41
N LEU A 313 -6.07 8.43 -16.55
CA LEU A 313 -5.61 9.51 -17.41
C LEU A 313 -6.82 10.18 -18.08
N PHE A 314 -6.78 11.48 -18.26
CA PHE A 314 -7.77 12.21 -19.04
C PHE A 314 -7.37 12.24 -20.53
N GLY A 315 -8.39 12.30 -21.41
CA GLY A 315 -8.22 12.23 -22.86
C GLY A 315 -8.05 10.81 -23.41
N LEU A 316 -8.26 10.64 -24.69
CA LEU A 316 -8.20 9.39 -25.47
C LEU A 316 -8.75 8.14 -24.74
N GLY A 317 -9.97 8.27 -24.18
CA GLY A 317 -10.60 7.14 -23.47
C GLY A 317 -9.86 6.64 -22.25
N SER A 318 -9.02 7.46 -21.62
CA SER A 318 -8.23 7.10 -20.42
C SER A 318 -7.19 5.99 -20.63
N VAL A 319 -6.68 5.82 -21.84
CA VAL A 319 -5.66 4.83 -22.17
C VAL A 319 -4.31 5.47 -22.47
N THR A 320 -3.25 4.68 -22.31
CA THR A 320 -1.86 5.02 -22.62
C THR A 320 -1.14 3.80 -23.20
N TYR A 321 0.09 3.96 -23.64
CA TYR A 321 0.90 2.80 -24.06
C TYR A 321 1.53 2.06 -22.85
N PRO A 322 1.78 0.75 -22.97
CA PRO A 322 2.39 -0.01 -21.89
C PRO A 322 3.84 0.43 -21.66
N VAL A 323 4.26 0.40 -20.40
CA VAL A 323 5.63 0.63 -19.95
C VAL A 323 6.11 -0.57 -19.13
N GLU A 324 7.39 -0.60 -18.80
CA GLU A 324 7.93 -1.58 -17.87
C GLU A 324 7.28 -1.41 -16.49
N GLU A 325 7.07 -2.52 -15.78
CA GLU A 325 6.48 -2.51 -14.44
C GLU A 325 7.29 -1.60 -13.50
N GLY A 326 6.61 -0.73 -12.76
CA GLY A 326 7.22 0.24 -11.87
C GLY A 326 7.83 1.47 -12.56
N ILE A 327 7.74 1.58 -13.89
CA ILE A 327 8.14 2.77 -14.64
C ILE A 327 6.89 3.61 -14.94
N PRO A 328 6.82 4.91 -14.53
CA PRO A 328 5.71 5.79 -14.89
C PRO A 328 5.57 5.90 -16.40
N CYS A 329 4.33 5.89 -16.88
CA CYS A 329 4.04 6.10 -18.28
C CYS A 329 3.80 7.58 -18.59
N ASP A 330 4.09 7.98 -19.84
CA ASP A 330 3.63 9.24 -20.36
C ASP A 330 2.23 9.11 -20.97
N MET A 331 1.44 10.18 -20.86
CA MET A 331 0.17 10.27 -21.55
C MET A 331 0.40 10.43 -23.06
N ILE A 332 -0.40 9.74 -23.86
CA ILE A 332 -0.51 10.09 -25.27
C ILE A 332 -1.24 11.42 -25.34
N ALA A 333 -0.46 12.44 -25.57
CA ALA A 333 -0.85 13.78 -26.00
C ALA A 333 -2.23 14.27 -25.52
N THR A 334 -2.38 14.51 -24.25
CA THR A 334 -3.38 15.48 -23.78
C THR A 334 -3.15 16.86 -24.35
N LEU A 335 -1.96 17.12 -24.86
CA LEU A 335 -1.53 18.43 -25.32
C LEU A 335 -2.07 18.83 -26.70
N ALA A 336 -2.48 17.88 -27.53
CA ALA A 336 -3.08 18.19 -28.83
C ALA A 336 -4.26 17.24 -29.11
N GLN A 337 -5.23 17.24 -28.22
CA GLN A 337 -6.46 16.44 -28.34
C GLN A 337 -7.06 16.47 -29.75
N ASN A 338 -7.04 17.61 -30.41
CA ASN A 338 -7.61 17.78 -31.73
C ASN A 338 -6.94 16.96 -32.85
N ALA A 339 -5.68 16.54 -32.71
CA ALA A 339 -5.01 15.73 -33.71
C ALA A 339 -4.97 14.23 -33.35
N VAL A 340 -5.01 13.89 -32.06
CA VAL A 340 -4.94 12.50 -31.60
C VAL A 340 -6.34 11.87 -31.44
N ASN A 341 -7.32 12.63 -30.94
CA ASN A 341 -8.66 12.13 -30.60
C ASN A 341 -9.70 12.35 -31.70
N THR A 342 -9.34 13.06 -32.78
CA THR A 342 -10.27 13.46 -33.84
C THR A 342 -9.95 12.78 -35.16
N GLY A 343 -10.80 13.00 -36.18
CA GLY A 343 -10.56 12.47 -37.51
C GLY A 343 -10.73 10.94 -37.59
N ALA A 344 -9.87 10.30 -38.36
CA ALA A 344 -9.85 8.85 -38.54
C ALA A 344 -8.97 8.19 -37.46
N ALA A 345 -9.39 8.32 -36.20
CA ALA A 345 -8.73 7.76 -35.03
C ALA A 345 -9.77 7.04 -34.16
N ILE A 346 -9.57 5.75 -33.89
CA ILE A 346 -10.48 4.92 -33.09
C ILE A 346 -9.72 4.06 -32.08
N LEU A 347 -10.39 3.73 -30.96
CA LEU A 347 -9.94 2.71 -30.02
C LEU A 347 -10.74 1.41 -30.22
N VAL A 348 -10.01 0.32 -30.36
CA VAL A 348 -10.59 -1.00 -30.62
C VAL A 348 -10.15 -1.97 -29.54
N GLY A 349 -11.11 -2.71 -29.00
CA GLY A 349 -10.86 -3.73 -27.99
C GLY A 349 -10.38 -5.06 -28.56
N THR A 350 -10.19 -6.03 -27.67
CA THR A 350 -9.75 -7.42 -27.96
C THR A 350 -10.60 -8.11 -29.03
N ASP A 351 -11.89 -7.75 -29.10
CA ASP A 351 -12.85 -8.32 -30.04
C ASP A 351 -12.88 -7.61 -31.40
N GLY A 352 -12.06 -6.59 -31.61
CA GLY A 352 -12.03 -5.81 -32.84
C GLY A 352 -13.13 -4.76 -32.97
N ASP A 353 -13.82 -4.41 -31.87
CA ASP A 353 -14.89 -3.42 -31.87
C ASP A 353 -14.55 -2.18 -31.01
N ARG A 354 -15.13 -1.01 -31.37
CA ARG A 354 -15.01 0.22 -30.58
C ARG A 354 -15.83 0.11 -29.30
N PHE A 355 -15.32 0.67 -28.21
CA PHE A 355 -15.95 0.60 -26.89
C PHE A 355 -16.11 1.95 -26.18
N VAL A 356 -15.55 3.05 -26.72
CA VAL A 356 -15.58 4.37 -26.11
C VAL A 356 -15.70 5.47 -27.15
N ASN A 357 -16.17 6.64 -26.75
CA ASN A 357 -16.07 7.88 -27.52
C ASN A 357 -14.67 8.47 -27.35
N GLU A 358 -13.82 8.37 -28.37
CA GLU A 358 -12.42 8.78 -28.31
C GLU A 358 -12.22 10.29 -28.16
N SER A 359 -13.23 11.10 -28.49
CA SER A 359 -13.17 12.57 -28.38
C SER A 359 -13.80 13.12 -27.11
N GLU A 360 -14.41 12.26 -26.30
CA GLU A 360 -15.01 12.70 -25.03
C GLU A 360 -13.91 13.12 -24.05
N THR A 361 -14.19 14.18 -23.29
CA THR A 361 -13.31 14.60 -22.21
C THR A 361 -13.50 13.63 -21.04
N VAL A 362 -12.55 12.76 -20.87
CA VAL A 362 -12.51 11.83 -19.73
C VAL A 362 -12.02 12.61 -18.51
N ARG A 363 -12.87 12.71 -17.50
CA ARG A 363 -12.60 13.45 -16.26
C ARG A 363 -11.86 12.56 -15.27
N HIS A 364 -10.54 12.58 -15.34
CA HIS A 364 -9.65 11.69 -14.60
C HIS A 364 -10.09 10.21 -14.62
N GLY A 365 -10.48 9.73 -15.81
CA GLY A 365 -10.91 8.35 -16.00
C GLY A 365 -12.42 8.11 -15.91
N HIS A 366 -13.20 9.09 -15.48
CA HIS A 366 -14.66 8.93 -15.33
C HIS A 366 -15.39 9.35 -16.60
N LEU A 367 -16.38 8.55 -16.96
CA LEU A 367 -17.36 8.81 -18.01
C LEU A 367 -18.76 8.85 -17.41
N TYR A 368 -19.65 9.66 -18.02
CA TYR A 368 -21.04 9.68 -17.66
C TYR A 368 -21.83 8.76 -18.57
N GLU A 369 -22.13 7.56 -18.09
CA GLU A 369 -22.88 6.56 -18.84
C GLU A 369 -24.07 6.04 -18.05
N ASN A 370 -25.16 5.74 -18.73
CA ASN A 370 -26.38 5.19 -18.10
C ASN A 370 -26.94 6.00 -16.91
N GLY A 371 -26.63 7.29 -16.84
CA GLY A 371 -27.09 8.19 -15.78
C GLY A 371 -26.21 8.23 -14.53
N ILE A 372 -25.02 7.62 -14.57
CA ILE A 372 -24.03 7.62 -13.48
C ILE A 372 -22.64 7.98 -14.00
N TRP A 373 -21.80 8.46 -13.11
CA TRP A 373 -20.38 8.59 -13.34
C TRP A 373 -19.66 7.32 -12.92
N GLU A 374 -18.86 6.75 -13.82
CA GLU A 374 -18.10 5.53 -13.55
C GLU A 374 -16.78 5.50 -14.31
N ASN A 375 -15.83 4.72 -13.82
CA ASN A 375 -14.67 4.35 -14.62
C ASN A 375 -15.08 3.28 -15.64
N PRO A 376 -14.72 3.45 -16.92
CA PRO A 376 -15.11 2.50 -17.95
C PRO A 376 -14.43 1.15 -17.73
N THR A 377 -15.12 0.07 -18.12
CA THR A 377 -14.50 -1.25 -18.20
C THR A 377 -13.59 -1.31 -19.42
N PHE A 378 -12.30 -1.51 -19.19
CA PHE A 378 -11.32 -1.63 -20.28
C PHE A 378 -11.28 -3.05 -20.83
N PRO A 379 -11.26 -3.22 -22.19
CA PRO A 379 -10.93 -4.51 -22.81
C PRO A 379 -9.54 -5.00 -22.37
N GLU A 380 -9.32 -6.33 -22.40
CA GLU A 380 -8.02 -6.93 -22.08
C GLU A 380 -6.88 -6.34 -22.93
N LYS A 381 -7.18 -6.07 -24.22
CA LYS A 381 -6.28 -5.40 -25.15
C LYS A 381 -6.99 -4.24 -25.81
N VAL A 382 -6.29 -3.13 -25.90
CA VAL A 382 -6.78 -1.92 -26.58
C VAL A 382 -5.79 -1.54 -27.68
N TRP A 383 -6.32 -1.20 -28.84
CA TRP A 383 -5.54 -0.75 -29.97
C TRP A 383 -6.01 0.64 -30.43
N TYR A 384 -5.10 1.59 -30.46
CA TYR A 384 -5.30 2.88 -31.11
C TYR A 384 -5.03 2.71 -32.60
N ILE A 385 -6.03 2.98 -33.45
CA ILE A 385 -5.97 2.77 -34.90
C ILE A 385 -6.23 4.10 -35.61
N ILE A 386 -5.32 4.47 -36.53
CA ILE A 386 -5.40 5.67 -37.36
C ILE A 386 -5.09 5.33 -38.83
N ASP A 387 -5.41 6.26 -39.75
CA ASP A 387 -5.00 6.17 -41.15
C ASP A 387 -3.75 7.02 -41.45
N GLU A 388 -3.27 6.96 -42.71
CA GLU A 388 -2.12 7.70 -43.19
C GLU A 388 -2.30 9.22 -43.06
N THR A 389 -3.51 9.70 -43.37
CA THR A 389 -3.83 11.14 -43.29
C THR A 389 -3.78 11.62 -41.85
N GLN A 390 -4.38 10.85 -40.92
CA GLN A 390 -4.40 11.18 -39.48
C GLN A 390 -2.98 11.19 -38.88
N LYS A 391 -2.15 10.20 -39.26
CA LYS A 391 -0.75 10.18 -38.86
C LYS A 391 -0.01 11.44 -39.28
N GLY A 392 -0.20 11.88 -40.55
CA GLY A 392 0.40 13.10 -41.04
C GLY A 392 -0.09 14.37 -40.31
N GLU A 393 -1.37 14.44 -39.95
CA GLU A 393 -1.94 15.54 -39.14
C GLU A 393 -1.33 15.57 -37.73
N ILE A 394 -1.15 14.42 -37.08
CA ILE A 394 -0.50 14.30 -35.75
C ILE A 394 0.95 14.75 -35.82
N GLU A 395 1.71 14.34 -36.84
CA GLU A 395 3.10 14.73 -37.07
C GLU A 395 3.23 16.23 -37.31
N ALA A 396 2.37 16.78 -38.20
CA ALA A 396 2.38 18.20 -38.53
C ALA A 396 2.02 19.10 -37.34
N ALA A 397 1.14 18.64 -36.47
CA ALA A 397 0.76 19.36 -35.27
C ALA A 397 1.77 19.21 -34.11
N GLY A 398 2.77 18.33 -34.24
CA GLY A 398 3.64 17.96 -33.12
C GLY A 398 2.86 17.38 -31.93
N ALA A 399 1.73 16.72 -32.21
CA ALA A 399 0.76 16.30 -31.22
C ALA A 399 1.18 15.04 -30.45
N MET A 400 2.19 14.33 -30.96
CA MET A 400 2.72 13.11 -30.37
C MET A 400 4.24 13.12 -30.42
N PRO A 401 4.96 12.84 -29.31
CA PRO A 401 6.42 12.74 -29.31
C PRO A 401 6.92 11.68 -30.30
N GLU A 402 8.13 11.88 -30.83
CA GLU A 402 8.72 10.98 -31.83
C GLU A 402 8.84 9.53 -31.33
N GLU A 403 9.18 9.33 -30.08
CA GLU A 403 9.25 8.01 -29.44
C GLU A 403 7.89 7.29 -29.37
N GLN A 404 6.79 8.03 -29.26
CA GLN A 404 5.43 7.48 -29.30
C GLN A 404 5.01 7.18 -30.73
N LEU A 405 5.31 8.10 -31.68
CA LEU A 405 5.07 7.86 -33.10
C LEU A 405 5.77 6.60 -33.60
N ALA A 406 6.97 6.31 -33.09
CA ALA A 406 7.74 5.11 -33.42
C ALA A 406 7.06 3.80 -32.96
N LYS A 407 6.08 3.85 -32.06
CA LYS A 407 5.30 2.69 -31.63
C LYS A 407 4.14 2.35 -32.59
N LEU A 408 3.81 3.23 -33.51
CA LEU A 408 2.80 3.01 -34.54
C LEU A 408 3.32 2.01 -35.59
N THR A 409 2.69 0.84 -35.69
CA THR A 409 2.99 -0.18 -36.71
C THR A 409 2.10 0.02 -37.92
N ALA A 410 2.68 0.03 -39.12
CA ALA A 410 1.99 0.25 -40.39
C ALA A 410 1.45 -1.03 -41.02
N TYR A 411 0.26 -0.93 -41.63
CA TYR A 411 -0.43 -2.04 -42.31
C TYR A 411 -1.05 -1.57 -43.62
N ASP A 412 -0.87 -2.32 -44.69
CA ASP A 412 -1.33 -1.93 -46.06
C ASP A 412 -2.81 -2.26 -46.31
N SER A 413 -3.48 -2.97 -45.38
CA SER A 413 -4.90 -3.34 -45.52
C SER A 413 -5.52 -3.62 -44.15
N ILE A 414 -6.86 -3.61 -44.07
CA ILE A 414 -7.59 -4.02 -42.85
C ILE A 414 -7.28 -5.49 -42.53
N ASP A 415 -7.11 -6.35 -43.52
CA ASP A 415 -6.76 -7.76 -43.33
C ASP A 415 -5.41 -7.91 -42.62
N ALA A 416 -4.39 -7.21 -43.13
CA ALA A 416 -3.05 -7.20 -42.51
C ALA A 416 -3.08 -6.57 -41.12
N LEU A 417 -3.88 -5.53 -40.93
CA LEU A 417 -4.07 -4.90 -39.62
C LEU A 417 -4.68 -5.89 -38.63
N ALA A 418 -5.80 -6.56 -38.98
CA ALA A 418 -6.49 -7.51 -38.11
C ALA A 418 -5.58 -8.70 -37.72
N GLU A 419 -4.82 -9.25 -38.68
CA GLU A 419 -3.84 -10.28 -38.43
C GLU A 419 -2.72 -9.80 -37.51
N GLY A 420 -2.18 -8.59 -37.77
CA GLY A 420 -1.06 -8.03 -37.02
C GLY A 420 -1.38 -7.67 -35.57
N ILE A 421 -2.61 -7.24 -35.29
CA ILE A 421 -3.08 -6.91 -33.92
C ILE A 421 -3.80 -8.09 -33.25
N GLY A 422 -4.04 -9.19 -33.96
CA GLY A 422 -4.61 -10.41 -33.42
C GLY A 422 -6.09 -10.31 -33.06
N VAL A 423 -6.90 -9.57 -33.86
CA VAL A 423 -8.35 -9.46 -33.69
C VAL A 423 -9.11 -10.14 -34.83
N ASP A 424 -10.41 -10.40 -34.62
CA ASP A 424 -11.27 -10.96 -35.66
C ASP A 424 -11.37 -10.01 -36.87
N LYS A 425 -11.00 -10.50 -38.05
CA LYS A 425 -10.95 -9.75 -39.29
C LYS A 425 -12.31 -9.20 -39.71
N ASP A 426 -13.35 -10.03 -39.64
CA ASP A 426 -14.67 -9.65 -40.12
C ASP A 426 -15.28 -8.59 -39.17
N ARG A 427 -14.99 -8.75 -37.89
CA ARG A 427 -15.39 -7.78 -36.86
C ARG A 427 -14.71 -6.42 -37.08
N LEU A 428 -13.38 -6.40 -37.21
CA LEU A 428 -12.64 -5.16 -37.45
C LEU A 428 -13.04 -4.48 -38.75
N THR A 429 -13.24 -5.25 -39.83
CA THR A 429 -13.74 -4.74 -41.11
C THR A 429 -15.11 -4.07 -40.94
N LYS A 430 -16.01 -4.71 -40.18
CA LYS A 430 -17.33 -4.15 -39.86
C LYS A 430 -17.21 -2.88 -39.04
N THR A 431 -16.30 -2.86 -38.05
CA THR A 431 -16.04 -1.70 -37.18
C THR A 431 -15.61 -0.48 -37.99
N ILE A 432 -14.59 -0.63 -38.85
CA ILE A 432 -14.09 0.47 -39.69
C ILE A 432 -15.16 0.91 -40.71
N LYS A 433 -15.89 -0.05 -41.32
CA LYS A 433 -16.98 0.28 -42.24
C LYS A 433 -18.10 1.06 -41.56
N ASN A 434 -18.51 0.66 -40.38
CA ASN A 434 -19.53 1.35 -39.61
C ASN A 434 -19.04 2.76 -39.22
N TYR A 435 -17.81 2.89 -38.71
CA TYR A 435 -17.23 4.18 -38.38
C TYR A 435 -17.20 5.13 -39.59
N ASN A 436 -16.77 4.63 -40.76
CA ASN A 436 -16.80 5.42 -42.00
C ASN A 436 -18.21 5.87 -42.38
N SER A 437 -19.20 4.99 -42.18
CA SER A 437 -20.62 5.35 -42.40
C SER A 437 -21.08 6.42 -41.42
N PHE A 438 -20.75 6.31 -40.15
CA PHE A 438 -21.08 7.29 -39.12
C PHE A 438 -20.44 8.65 -39.43
N ALA A 439 -19.14 8.66 -39.76
CA ALA A 439 -18.45 9.89 -40.14
C ALA A 439 -19.07 10.57 -41.37
N ASN A 440 -19.45 9.80 -42.39
CA ASN A 440 -20.10 10.33 -43.59
C ASN A 440 -21.53 10.81 -43.37
N ASN A 441 -22.25 10.19 -42.43
CA ASN A 441 -23.63 10.55 -42.09
C ASN A 441 -23.69 11.66 -41.03
N GLY A 442 -22.59 11.95 -40.34
CA GLY A 442 -22.51 12.94 -39.27
C GLY A 442 -23.15 12.50 -37.96
N GLU A 443 -23.27 11.16 -37.71
CA GLU A 443 -23.88 10.64 -36.48
C GLU A 443 -23.25 9.28 -36.11
N ASP A 444 -22.64 9.21 -34.93
CA ASP A 444 -22.05 7.98 -34.38
C ASP A 444 -23.07 7.25 -33.48
N TYR A 445 -23.79 6.29 -34.06
CA TYR A 445 -24.81 5.51 -33.37
C TYR A 445 -24.26 4.51 -32.35
N LYS A 446 -22.93 4.34 -32.29
CA LYS A 446 -22.33 3.37 -31.36
C LYS A 446 -21.77 4.02 -30.09
N CYS A 447 -20.94 5.06 -30.24
CA CYS A 447 -20.24 5.66 -29.11
C CYS A 447 -20.61 7.13 -28.90
N GLY A 448 -21.52 7.68 -29.71
CA GLY A 448 -22.01 9.06 -29.54
C GLY A 448 -21.00 10.15 -29.90
N ARG A 449 -19.95 9.83 -30.67
CA ARG A 449 -18.92 10.81 -31.07
C ARG A 449 -19.52 11.86 -32.00
N GLU A 450 -19.30 13.14 -31.69
CA GLU A 450 -19.85 14.24 -32.46
C GLU A 450 -19.23 14.33 -33.89
N ALA A 451 -20.06 14.72 -34.86
CA ALA A 451 -19.68 14.79 -36.29
C ALA A 451 -18.39 15.59 -36.55
N GLN A 452 -18.21 16.69 -35.84
CA GLN A 452 -17.06 17.58 -36.00
C GLN A 452 -15.71 16.89 -35.63
N TYR A 453 -15.76 15.82 -34.88
CA TYR A 453 -14.59 15.06 -34.46
C TYR A 453 -14.38 13.79 -35.29
N MET A 454 -15.15 13.56 -36.33
CA MET A 454 -15.09 12.34 -37.15
C MET A 454 -14.66 12.66 -38.59
N ARG A 455 -13.84 11.78 -39.14
CA ARG A 455 -13.51 11.68 -40.54
C ARG A 455 -13.42 10.20 -40.93
N ALA A 456 -13.99 9.82 -42.09
CA ALA A 456 -13.84 8.46 -42.59
C ALA A 456 -12.36 8.13 -42.88
N PHE A 457 -11.96 6.90 -42.62
CA PHE A 457 -10.64 6.38 -42.99
C PHE A 457 -10.42 6.52 -44.51
N ASP A 458 -9.23 6.97 -44.91
CA ASP A 458 -8.88 7.20 -46.31
C ASP A 458 -8.61 5.90 -47.12
N GLY A 459 -8.53 4.77 -46.46
CA GLY A 459 -8.36 3.45 -47.07
C GLY A 459 -7.00 3.17 -47.68
N LYS A 460 -6.00 4.06 -47.49
CA LYS A 460 -4.66 3.90 -48.08
C LYS A 460 -3.77 3.01 -47.24
N LYS A 461 -3.58 3.39 -45.99
CA LYS A 461 -2.73 2.70 -45.02
C LYS A 461 -3.28 2.85 -43.62
N TYR A 462 -3.09 1.86 -42.79
CA TYR A 462 -3.52 1.87 -41.39
C TYR A 462 -2.31 1.80 -40.47
N TYR A 463 -2.42 2.41 -39.32
CA TYR A 463 -1.43 2.35 -38.27
C TYR A 463 -2.10 1.94 -36.97
N ALA A 464 -1.45 1.07 -36.20
CA ALA A 464 -1.95 0.68 -34.90
C ALA A 464 -0.86 0.77 -33.82
N MET A 465 -1.27 1.14 -32.62
CA MET A 465 -0.44 1.14 -31.42
C MET A 465 -1.18 0.41 -30.29
N TYR A 466 -0.47 -0.49 -29.61
CA TYR A 466 -1.02 -1.17 -28.44
C TYR A 466 -1.13 -0.22 -27.27
N MET A 467 -2.28 -0.26 -26.58
CA MET A 467 -2.63 0.63 -25.47
C MET A 467 -3.07 -0.17 -24.27
N VAL A 468 -2.97 0.43 -23.10
CA VAL A 468 -3.45 -0.10 -21.81
C VAL A 468 -4.17 0.99 -21.04
N SER A 469 -4.93 0.64 -20.01
CA SER A 469 -5.50 1.62 -19.09
C SER A 469 -4.40 2.43 -18.41
N GLY A 470 -4.57 3.74 -18.27
CA GLY A 470 -3.66 4.61 -17.53
C GLY A 470 -4.18 4.87 -16.12
N LEU A 471 -3.39 4.57 -15.10
CA LEU A 471 -3.68 4.87 -13.70
C LEU A 471 -2.80 6.03 -13.20
N LEU A 472 -3.43 7.10 -12.69
CA LEU A 472 -2.71 8.20 -12.02
C LEU A 472 -2.43 7.85 -10.56
N ASN A 473 -3.45 7.43 -9.84
CA ASN A 473 -3.40 7.10 -8.41
C ASN A 473 -4.63 6.28 -8.01
N THR A 474 -4.64 5.85 -6.75
CA THR A 474 -5.75 5.10 -6.14
C THR A 474 -6.17 5.78 -4.85
N GLN A 475 -7.47 5.72 -4.51
CA GLN A 475 -8.04 6.37 -3.32
C GLN A 475 -8.26 5.41 -2.16
N GLY A 476 -8.20 4.12 -2.42
CA GLY A 476 -8.47 3.08 -1.42
C GLY A 476 -7.45 3.05 -0.29
N GLY A 477 -7.92 2.64 0.87
CA GLY A 477 -7.09 2.46 2.06
C GLY A 477 -7.87 2.45 3.36
N PRO A 478 -7.21 2.68 4.51
CA PRO A 478 -7.88 2.65 5.79
C PRO A 478 -8.94 3.75 5.89
N LYS A 479 -10.15 3.36 6.31
CA LYS A 479 -11.22 4.31 6.63
C LYS A 479 -10.77 5.19 7.78
N ARG A 480 -11.09 6.49 7.71
CA ARG A 480 -10.72 7.46 8.73
C ARG A 480 -11.85 8.41 9.12
N SER A 481 -11.75 9.00 10.30
CA SER A 481 -12.64 10.05 10.78
C SER A 481 -12.24 11.42 10.25
N ALA A 482 -13.07 12.46 10.50
CA ALA A 482 -12.74 13.85 10.24
C ALA A 482 -11.50 14.34 11.03
N ASN A 483 -11.13 13.64 12.10
CA ASN A 483 -9.91 13.87 12.88
C ASN A 483 -8.68 13.14 12.32
N ALA A 484 -8.80 12.53 11.14
CA ALA A 484 -7.79 11.68 10.51
C ALA A 484 -7.46 10.39 11.30
N GLU A 485 -8.27 9.99 12.28
CA GLU A 485 -8.10 8.75 13.04
C GLU A 485 -8.50 7.56 12.16
N VAL A 486 -7.66 6.54 12.10
CA VAL A 486 -8.00 5.28 11.41
C VAL A 486 -9.08 4.55 12.20
N LEU A 487 -10.12 4.09 11.52
CA LEU A 487 -11.26 3.41 12.12
C LEU A 487 -11.16 1.89 11.97
N ASP A 488 -11.61 1.17 13.01
CA ASP A 488 -11.80 -0.28 12.95
C ASP A 488 -13.10 -0.66 12.21
N THR A 489 -13.33 -1.96 12.00
CA THR A 489 -14.54 -2.48 11.32
C THR A 489 -15.85 -2.24 12.10
N GLN A 490 -15.80 -1.72 13.30
CA GLN A 490 -16.94 -1.29 14.10
C GLN A 490 -17.14 0.23 14.07
N GLY A 491 -16.27 0.97 13.36
CA GLY A 491 -16.30 2.43 13.27
C GLY A 491 -15.67 3.15 14.47
N ASN A 492 -14.94 2.45 15.34
CA ASN A 492 -14.22 3.08 16.44
C ASN A 492 -12.80 3.46 16.00
N PRO A 493 -12.25 4.58 16.47
CA PRO A 493 -10.85 4.91 16.24
C PRO A 493 -9.90 3.83 16.80
N ILE A 494 -8.93 3.41 16.00
CA ILE A 494 -7.77 2.64 16.47
C ILE A 494 -6.86 3.62 17.20
N PRO A 495 -6.69 3.49 18.52
CA PRO A 495 -6.00 4.51 19.29
C PRO A 495 -4.56 4.75 18.82
N HIS A 496 -4.16 6.03 18.74
CA HIS A 496 -2.85 6.52 18.32
C HIS A 496 -2.51 6.24 16.84
N LEU A 497 -3.48 5.86 15.99
CA LEU A 497 -3.26 5.62 14.57
C LEU A 497 -4.04 6.62 13.71
N TYR A 498 -3.34 7.30 12.81
CA TYR A 498 -3.86 8.33 11.92
C TYR A 498 -3.50 8.01 10.46
N SER A 499 -4.28 8.54 9.50
CA SER A 499 -3.98 8.41 8.07
C SER A 499 -4.30 9.72 7.34
N ALA A 500 -3.50 10.04 6.30
CA ALA A 500 -3.71 11.20 5.44
C ALA A 500 -3.19 10.94 4.02
N GLY A 501 -3.76 11.66 3.05
CA GLY A 501 -3.44 11.53 1.63
C GLY A 501 -4.12 10.33 0.98
N GLU A 502 -3.62 9.90 -0.16
CA GLU A 502 -4.19 8.82 -1.00
C GLU A 502 -4.29 7.47 -0.29
N CYS A 503 -3.59 7.26 0.83
CA CYS A 503 -3.78 6.08 1.68
C CYS A 503 -5.10 6.19 2.46
N GLY A 504 -6.20 5.81 1.81
CA GLY A 504 -7.55 6.01 2.30
C GLY A 504 -8.08 7.41 2.02
N GLY A 505 -7.96 7.87 0.76
CA GLY A 505 -8.39 9.18 0.29
C GLY A 505 -9.89 9.44 0.48
N ILE A 506 -10.26 10.72 0.44
CA ILE A 506 -11.67 11.14 0.62
C ILE A 506 -12.51 11.04 -0.65
N THR A 507 -11.90 10.86 -1.82
CA THR A 507 -12.64 10.73 -3.08
C THR A 507 -13.36 9.39 -3.13
N VAL A 508 -14.68 9.43 -3.18
CA VAL A 508 -15.55 8.25 -3.17
C VAL A 508 -16.13 7.88 -4.53
N CYS A 509 -16.11 8.82 -5.49
CA CYS A 509 -16.62 8.62 -6.84
C CYS A 509 -15.90 9.55 -7.82
N MET A 510 -16.43 10.76 -8.02
CA MET A 510 -15.85 11.75 -8.94
C MET A 510 -14.69 12.51 -8.28
N TYR A 511 -13.62 12.71 -9.03
CA TYR A 511 -12.43 13.41 -8.57
C TYR A 511 -12.34 14.80 -9.21
N GLN A 512 -12.28 15.84 -8.39
CA GLN A 512 -11.89 17.17 -8.83
C GLN A 512 -10.36 17.26 -8.88
N GLY A 513 -9.79 17.60 -10.03
CA GLY A 513 -8.34 17.82 -10.15
C GLY A 513 -7.78 18.70 -9.04
N GLY A 514 -6.63 18.33 -8.50
CA GLY A 514 -5.99 19.03 -7.38
C GLY A 514 -6.51 18.68 -5.98
N THR A 515 -7.58 17.89 -5.86
CA THR A 515 -8.14 17.49 -4.55
C THR A 515 -7.14 16.66 -3.74
N ASN A 516 -6.39 15.74 -4.35
CA ASN A 516 -5.44 14.91 -3.60
C ASN A 516 -4.35 15.74 -2.91
N ILE A 517 -3.84 16.79 -3.56
CA ILE A 517 -2.88 17.70 -2.91
C ILE A 517 -3.58 18.51 -1.81
N ALA A 518 -4.78 19.04 -2.08
CA ALA A 518 -5.56 19.77 -1.07
C ALA A 518 -5.89 18.90 0.13
N GLU A 519 -6.20 17.62 -0.07
CA GLU A 519 -6.40 16.63 0.96
C GLU A 519 -5.12 16.35 1.76
N CYS A 520 -4.01 16.12 1.09
CA CYS A 520 -2.71 15.92 1.74
C CYS A 520 -2.39 17.07 2.70
N ILE A 521 -2.68 18.31 2.29
CA ILE A 521 -2.46 19.51 3.11
C ILE A 521 -3.49 19.55 4.25
N THR A 522 -4.76 19.36 3.97
CA THR A 522 -5.84 19.45 4.96
C THR A 522 -5.71 18.35 6.02
N PHE A 523 -5.74 17.08 5.59
CA PHE A 523 -5.73 15.94 6.52
C PHE A 523 -4.34 15.65 7.08
N GLY A 524 -3.26 16.00 6.37
CA GLY A 524 -1.90 15.98 6.93
C GLY A 524 -1.77 16.90 8.14
N ARG A 525 -2.32 18.12 8.08
CA ARG A 525 -2.38 19.07 9.23
C ARG A 525 -3.21 18.49 10.37
N ILE A 526 -4.38 17.94 10.08
CA ILE A 526 -5.26 17.34 11.10
C ILE A 526 -4.56 16.16 11.77
N ALA A 527 -4.00 15.23 10.99
CA ALA A 527 -3.28 14.07 11.48
C ALA A 527 -2.06 14.46 12.33
N GLY A 528 -1.23 15.39 11.83
CA GLY A 528 -0.04 15.87 12.55
C GLY A 528 -0.37 16.53 13.88
N LYS A 529 -1.38 17.40 13.91
CA LYS A 529 -1.86 18.06 15.12
C LYS A 529 -2.39 17.04 16.14
N ASN A 530 -3.24 16.12 15.70
CA ASN A 530 -3.85 15.13 16.58
C ASN A 530 -2.84 14.08 17.05
N ALA A 531 -1.90 13.67 16.21
CA ALA A 531 -0.82 12.77 16.59
C ALA A 531 0.15 13.39 17.60
N ALA A 532 0.42 14.70 17.50
CA ALA A 532 1.31 15.41 18.43
C ALA A 532 0.68 15.62 19.82
N ALA A 533 -0.64 15.63 19.92
CA ALA A 533 -1.33 15.83 21.18
C ALA A 533 -0.92 14.75 22.20
N VAL A 534 -0.59 15.19 23.42
CA VAL A 534 -0.25 14.28 24.53
C VAL A 534 -1.42 13.31 24.78
N LYS A 535 -1.12 12.07 24.93
CA LYS A 535 -2.09 10.99 25.17
C LYS A 535 -2.17 10.62 26.64
N ASP A 536 -3.28 10.00 27.00
CA ASP A 536 -3.40 9.36 28.31
C ASP A 536 -2.34 8.26 28.46
N ALA A 537 -1.93 8.01 29.71
CA ALA A 537 -0.98 6.95 29.99
C ALA A 537 -1.51 5.59 29.50
N LEU A 538 -0.62 4.79 28.92
CA LEU A 538 -0.98 3.44 28.51
C LEU A 538 -1.46 2.63 29.72
N PRO A 539 -2.45 1.76 29.54
CA PRO A 539 -2.94 0.89 30.63
C PRO A 539 -1.83 -0.01 31.15
N THR A 540 -1.81 -0.18 32.46
CA THR A 540 -0.87 -1.07 33.12
C THR A 540 -1.46 -2.46 33.31
N TYR A 541 -0.60 -3.45 33.18
CA TYR A 541 -0.86 -4.85 33.45
C TYR A 541 -0.08 -5.24 34.71
N THR A 542 -0.69 -6.06 35.56
CA THR A 542 -0.06 -6.55 36.80
C THR A 542 0.27 -8.02 36.64
N VAL A 543 1.53 -8.41 36.84
CA VAL A 543 1.92 -9.78 37.08
C VAL A 543 2.00 -9.96 38.59
N GLU A 544 1.14 -10.80 39.16
CA GLU A 544 1.39 -11.30 40.52
C GLU A 544 2.67 -12.17 40.45
N ALA A 545 3.72 -11.72 41.14
CA ALA A 545 4.87 -12.58 41.34
C ALA A 545 4.36 -13.82 42.02
N VAL A 546 4.42 -14.97 41.36
CA VAL A 546 4.25 -16.24 42.02
C VAL A 546 5.46 -16.34 42.95
N GLU A 547 5.26 -16.18 44.28
CA GLU A 547 6.29 -16.59 45.22
C GLU A 547 6.67 -18.01 44.81
N SER A 548 7.85 -18.19 44.25
CA SER A 548 8.48 -19.48 44.23
C SER A 548 8.72 -19.80 45.70
N ALA A 549 7.96 -20.74 46.28
CA ALA A 549 8.33 -21.32 47.54
C ALA A 549 9.84 -21.65 47.47
N PRO A 550 10.62 -21.30 48.52
CA PRO A 550 12.02 -21.64 48.51
C PRO A 550 12.15 -23.13 48.20
N ALA A 551 12.84 -23.45 47.12
CA ALA A 551 13.03 -24.84 46.70
C ALA A 551 13.61 -25.61 47.88
N GLN A 552 12.87 -26.58 48.39
CA GLN A 552 13.40 -27.53 49.39
C GLN A 552 14.53 -28.30 48.69
N PRO A 553 15.65 -28.59 49.36
CA PRO A 553 16.65 -29.46 48.81
C PRO A 553 16.04 -30.82 48.48
N GLY A 554 15.81 -31.11 47.22
CA GLY A 554 15.11 -32.28 46.71
C GLY A 554 14.11 -31.93 45.60
N ASP A 555 13.53 -30.70 45.58
CA ASP A 555 12.54 -30.30 44.58
C ASP A 555 13.19 -29.88 43.23
N ILE A 556 14.52 -29.71 43.18
CA ILE A 556 15.24 -29.36 41.97
C ILE A 556 15.30 -30.52 40.99
N ASP A 557 15.36 -31.76 41.50
CA ASP A 557 15.37 -32.97 40.65
C ASP A 557 14.00 -33.30 40.05
N ASP A 558 12.90 -32.75 40.60
CA ASP A 558 11.55 -32.90 40.07
C ASP A 558 11.13 -31.74 39.16
N LEU A 559 11.84 -30.55 39.20
CA LEU A 559 11.56 -29.38 38.39
C LEU A 559 12.45 -29.29 37.13
N VAL A 560 13.58 -29.91 37.11
CA VAL A 560 14.30 -30.27 35.88
C VAL A 560 13.52 -31.44 35.30
N GLY A 561 12.67 -31.19 34.35
CA GLY A 561 11.95 -32.25 33.62
C GLY A 561 12.99 -33.31 33.30
N LYS A 562 12.77 -34.55 33.77
CA LYS A 562 13.61 -35.68 33.41
C LYS A 562 13.78 -35.58 31.90
N GLU A 563 15.00 -35.34 31.44
CA GLU A 563 15.32 -35.51 30.04
C GLU A 563 14.78 -36.86 29.65
N GLU A 564 13.76 -36.88 28.79
CA GLU A 564 13.19 -38.16 28.33
C GLU A 564 14.35 -38.89 27.65
N THR A 565 14.88 -39.90 28.36
CA THR A 565 15.95 -40.76 27.85
C THR A 565 15.33 -41.84 27.01
N TYR A 566 15.62 -41.84 25.75
CA TYR A 566 15.20 -42.86 24.81
C TYR A 566 16.28 -43.94 24.72
N GLU A 567 15.92 -45.21 24.93
CA GLU A 567 16.85 -46.32 24.76
C GLU A 567 17.26 -46.44 23.28
N THR A 568 18.56 -46.54 23.00
CA THR A 568 19.13 -46.71 21.67
C THR A 568 20.08 -47.91 21.61
N ALA A 569 20.10 -48.61 20.47
CA ALA A 569 21.13 -49.59 20.14
C ALA A 569 22.39 -48.86 19.59
N ASP A 570 23.49 -49.56 19.40
CA ASP A 570 24.79 -48.99 18.99
C ASP A 570 24.74 -48.24 17.64
N ASN A 571 23.77 -48.53 16.75
CA ASN A 571 23.56 -47.90 15.47
C ASN A 571 22.32 -47.02 15.42
N GLN A 572 21.77 -46.63 16.58
CA GLN A 572 20.59 -45.79 16.69
C GLN A 572 20.92 -44.43 17.34
N TYR A 573 20.38 -43.36 16.77
CA TYR A 573 20.64 -42.00 17.18
C TYR A 573 19.33 -41.24 17.37
N ILE A 574 19.28 -40.41 18.40
CA ILE A 574 18.10 -39.58 18.71
C ILE A 574 18.29 -38.20 18.14
N GLY A 575 17.37 -37.79 17.27
CA GLY A 575 17.30 -36.43 16.76
C GLY A 575 16.08 -35.71 17.27
N LYS A 576 16.23 -34.42 17.55
CA LYS A 576 15.17 -33.55 18.06
C LYS A 576 15.11 -32.26 17.25
N ALA A 577 13.89 -31.75 17.01
CA ALA A 577 13.67 -30.43 16.44
C ALA A 577 12.31 -29.90 16.89
N GLN A 578 12.19 -28.57 16.96
CA GLN A 578 10.95 -27.90 17.33
C GLN A 578 9.93 -28.02 16.20
N GLY A 579 8.81 -28.67 16.46
CA GLY A 579 7.63 -28.69 15.62
C GLY A 579 6.74 -27.47 15.82
N MET A 580 5.48 -27.56 15.38
CA MET A 580 4.54 -26.46 15.50
C MET A 580 4.08 -26.23 16.94
N ASP A 581 3.71 -27.29 17.63
CA ASP A 581 3.17 -27.25 19.01
C ASP A 581 4.15 -27.76 20.07
N ASP A 582 5.05 -28.71 19.75
CA ASP A 582 6.02 -29.30 20.70
C ASP A 582 7.26 -29.83 19.93
N GLU A 583 8.23 -30.36 20.67
CA GLU A 583 9.42 -30.98 20.11
C GLU A 583 9.06 -32.30 19.38
N ILE A 584 9.53 -32.48 18.15
CA ILE A 584 9.49 -33.73 17.43
C ILE A 584 10.76 -34.51 17.76
N VAL A 585 10.65 -35.72 18.26
CA VAL A 585 11.76 -36.62 18.60
C VAL A 585 11.72 -37.82 17.68
N VAL A 586 12.82 -38.12 17.01
CA VAL A 586 12.97 -39.31 16.16
C VAL A 586 14.12 -40.20 16.62
N ARG A 587 13.96 -41.50 16.41
CA ARG A 587 15.05 -42.47 16.45
C ARG A 587 15.43 -42.84 15.02
N VAL A 588 16.68 -42.62 14.64
CA VAL A 588 17.19 -42.95 13.32
C VAL A 588 18.18 -44.11 13.44
N THR A 589 17.92 -45.22 12.74
CA THR A 589 18.86 -46.33 12.61
C THR A 589 19.74 -46.13 11.38
N VAL A 590 21.04 -46.26 11.54
CA VAL A 590 22.02 -46.07 10.45
C VAL A 590 22.80 -47.37 10.27
N ASP A 591 22.72 -47.97 9.08
CA ASP A 591 23.46 -49.15 8.67
C ASP A 591 24.30 -48.85 7.45
N ASP A 592 25.59 -49.22 7.47
CA ASP A 592 26.53 -48.96 6.37
C ASP A 592 26.58 -47.48 5.92
N GLY A 593 26.39 -46.54 6.89
CA GLY A 593 26.42 -45.11 6.69
C GLY A 593 25.15 -44.52 6.08
N LYS A 594 24.06 -45.30 5.92
CA LYS A 594 22.76 -44.88 5.41
C LYS A 594 21.66 -45.10 6.41
N ILE A 595 20.65 -44.26 6.34
CA ILE A 595 19.43 -44.40 7.15
C ILE A 595 18.73 -45.67 6.72
N SER A 596 18.55 -46.62 7.67
CA SER A 596 17.80 -47.84 7.42
C SER A 596 16.38 -47.78 8.03
N GLN A 597 16.16 -46.96 9.04
CA GLN A 597 14.85 -46.76 9.66
C GLN A 597 14.79 -45.37 10.31
N VAL A 598 13.60 -44.77 10.28
CA VAL A 598 13.23 -43.59 11.06
C VAL A 598 11.96 -43.85 11.80
N GLU A 599 11.97 -43.71 13.12
CA GLU A 599 10.84 -43.86 14.01
C GLU A 599 10.56 -42.56 14.74
N VAL A 600 9.31 -42.05 14.69
CA VAL A 600 8.89 -40.89 15.47
C VAL A 600 8.51 -41.32 16.87
N LEU A 601 9.28 -40.90 17.85
CA LEU A 601 9.10 -41.30 19.26
C LEU A 601 8.17 -40.36 20.02
N LYS A 602 8.22 -39.05 19.65
CA LYS A 602 7.37 -38.03 20.26
C LYS A 602 6.97 -37.02 19.21
N GLN A 603 5.71 -36.63 19.21
CA GLN A 603 5.18 -35.50 18.48
C GLN A 603 3.85 -35.08 19.14
N ASN A 604 3.50 -33.81 19.03
CA ASN A 604 2.23 -33.24 19.50
C ASN A 604 1.66 -32.30 18.43
N GLU A 605 1.75 -32.74 17.18
CA GLU A 605 1.32 -31.98 16.03
C GLU A 605 -0.20 -32.02 15.84
N THR A 606 -0.76 -30.99 15.17
CA THR A 606 -2.20 -30.89 14.94
C THR A 606 -2.72 -32.04 14.09
N GLU A 607 -3.74 -32.78 14.61
CA GLU A 607 -4.39 -33.86 13.91
C GLU A 607 -4.98 -33.40 12.55
N GLY A 608 -4.70 -34.15 11.48
CA GLY A 608 -5.16 -33.82 10.11
C GLY A 608 -4.34 -32.75 9.40
N ILE A 609 -3.43 -32.04 10.07
CA ILE A 609 -2.53 -31.03 9.45
C ILE A 609 -1.07 -31.47 9.57
N GLY A 610 -0.52 -31.53 10.78
CA GLY A 610 0.88 -31.86 11.03
C GLY A 610 1.13 -33.37 11.13
N VAL A 611 0.23 -34.15 11.78
CA VAL A 611 0.34 -35.60 11.94
C VAL A 611 0.62 -36.33 10.61
N PRO A 612 -0.02 -36.01 9.47
CA PRO A 612 0.30 -36.68 8.20
C PRO A 612 1.79 -36.57 7.78
N ALA A 613 2.52 -35.53 8.19
CA ALA A 613 3.95 -35.43 7.88
C ALA A 613 4.78 -36.41 8.74
N THR A 614 4.43 -36.58 10.02
CA THR A 614 5.14 -37.50 10.90
C THR A 614 4.86 -38.99 10.58
N GLU A 615 3.76 -39.27 9.88
CA GLU A 615 3.42 -40.62 9.45
C GLU A 615 4.01 -40.96 8.06
N GLN A 616 4.04 -40.02 7.11
CA GLN A 616 4.36 -40.32 5.71
C GLN A 616 5.82 -40.03 5.33
N LEU A 617 6.51 -39.13 6.03
CA LEU A 617 7.89 -38.79 5.69
C LEU A 617 8.95 -39.76 6.17
N PRO A 618 8.82 -40.46 7.32
CA PRO A 618 9.85 -41.35 7.83
C PRO A 618 10.35 -42.38 6.81
N GLU A 619 9.47 -42.99 6.06
CA GLU A 619 9.84 -43.98 5.02
C GLU A 619 10.62 -43.37 3.86
N LYS A 620 10.43 -42.09 3.56
CA LYS A 620 11.12 -41.38 2.46
C LYS A 620 12.58 -41.06 2.78
N PHE A 621 12.98 -41.10 4.04
CA PHE A 621 14.37 -40.88 4.45
C PHE A 621 15.21 -42.16 4.40
N VAL A 622 14.61 -43.32 4.27
CA VAL A 622 15.34 -44.59 4.20
C VAL A 622 16.21 -44.65 2.95
N GLY A 623 17.48 -45.01 3.13
CA GLY A 623 18.50 -45.07 2.11
C GLY A 623 19.28 -43.76 1.87
N LEU A 624 18.88 -42.67 2.51
CA LEU A 624 19.59 -41.37 2.45
C LEU A 624 20.78 -41.36 3.42
N ASP A 625 21.82 -40.59 3.06
CA ASP A 625 23.07 -40.52 3.81
C ASP A 625 23.64 -39.10 3.96
N THR A 626 22.96 -38.08 3.42
CA THR A 626 23.40 -36.69 3.51
C THR A 626 22.28 -35.76 3.96
N GLU A 627 22.65 -34.65 4.61
CA GLU A 627 21.72 -33.56 4.97
C GLU A 627 21.02 -33.00 3.73
N GLU A 628 21.77 -32.81 2.63
CA GLU A 628 21.23 -32.27 1.38
C GLU A 628 20.13 -33.20 0.80
N ALA A 629 20.35 -34.52 0.83
CA ALA A 629 19.35 -35.49 0.35
C ALA A 629 18.10 -35.52 1.24
N ILE A 630 18.25 -35.38 2.57
CA ILE A 630 17.12 -35.32 3.51
C ILE A 630 16.30 -34.03 3.26
N ASN A 631 16.98 -32.90 3.09
CA ASN A 631 16.32 -31.62 2.85
C ASN A 631 15.61 -31.56 1.50
N ALA A 632 16.10 -32.31 0.50
CA ALA A 632 15.49 -32.42 -0.84
C ALA A 632 14.20 -33.28 -0.87
N VAL A 633 13.87 -34.02 0.17
CA VAL A 633 12.61 -34.78 0.25
C VAL A 633 11.42 -33.82 0.23
N ASP A 634 10.45 -34.07 -0.65
CA ASP A 634 9.24 -33.25 -0.69
C ASP A 634 8.44 -33.35 0.61
N GLY A 635 8.09 -32.19 1.18
CA GLY A 635 7.23 -32.08 2.35
C GLY A 635 5.78 -32.47 2.06
N ILE A 636 4.98 -32.60 3.10
CA ILE A 636 3.54 -32.84 2.98
C ILE A 636 2.82 -31.49 2.82
N SER A 637 1.96 -31.39 1.80
CA SER A 637 1.18 -30.18 1.51
C SER A 637 0.30 -29.81 2.70
N GLY A 638 0.37 -28.56 3.15
CA GLY A 638 -0.34 -28.05 4.32
C GLY A 638 0.39 -28.29 5.66
N ALA A 639 1.45 -29.13 5.71
CA ALA A 639 2.22 -29.46 6.90
C ALA A 639 3.68 -29.00 6.82
N THR A 640 3.94 -27.82 6.26
CA THR A 640 5.31 -27.33 5.95
C THR A 640 6.18 -27.22 7.21
N ILE A 641 5.67 -26.69 8.31
CA ILE A 641 6.43 -26.51 9.57
C ILE A 641 6.82 -27.88 10.13
N THR A 642 5.87 -28.80 10.26
CA THR A 642 6.11 -30.17 10.76
C THR A 642 7.05 -30.94 9.84
N SER A 643 6.89 -30.81 8.51
CA SER A 643 7.79 -31.46 7.53
C SER A 643 9.24 -30.99 7.69
N ASN A 644 9.45 -29.70 7.87
CA ASN A 644 10.79 -29.12 8.04
C ASN A 644 11.38 -29.51 9.41
N ALA A 645 10.58 -29.51 10.47
CA ALA A 645 11.02 -29.96 11.80
C ALA A 645 11.43 -31.44 11.79
N LEU A 646 10.64 -32.31 11.13
CA LEU A 646 10.96 -33.72 11.02
C LEU A 646 12.26 -33.95 10.22
N LYS A 647 12.47 -33.25 9.12
CA LYS A 647 13.74 -33.29 8.37
C LYS A 647 14.92 -32.89 9.25
N GLN A 648 14.76 -31.78 9.98
CA GLN A 648 15.81 -31.28 10.87
C GLN A 648 16.12 -32.28 12.01
N ALA A 649 15.11 -32.91 12.59
CA ALA A 649 15.31 -33.95 13.60
C ALA A 649 16.08 -35.15 13.02
N VAL A 650 15.75 -35.59 11.80
CA VAL A 650 16.47 -36.70 11.13
C VAL A 650 17.91 -36.29 10.79
N VAL A 651 18.16 -35.05 10.33
CA VAL A 651 19.52 -34.51 10.11
C VAL A 651 20.32 -34.51 11.41
N ASN A 652 19.73 -34.03 12.51
CA ASN A 652 20.38 -33.99 13.82
C ASN A 652 20.78 -35.39 14.33
N ALA A 653 19.98 -36.42 14.06
CA ALA A 653 20.34 -37.79 14.35
C ALA A 653 21.43 -38.33 13.43
N LEU A 654 21.35 -38.08 12.11
CA LEU A 654 22.37 -38.51 11.14
C LEU A 654 23.74 -37.90 11.39
N LEU A 655 23.79 -36.66 11.84
CA LEU A 655 25.06 -35.97 12.20
C LEU A 655 25.74 -36.67 13.39
N GLN A 656 24.99 -37.16 14.37
CA GLN A 656 25.54 -37.93 15.49
C GLN A 656 26.12 -39.28 15.03
N ALA A 657 25.53 -39.91 14.00
CA ALA A 657 26.05 -41.15 13.42
C ALA A 657 27.40 -40.96 12.69
N LYS A 658 27.69 -39.73 12.27
CA LYS A 658 28.92 -39.41 11.51
C LYS A 658 30.06 -38.88 12.39
N GLY A 659 29.84 -38.68 13.70
CA GLY A 659 30.82 -38.25 14.70
C GLY A 659 30.98 -36.78 14.73
#